data_725e445fb5b68065feb8ae2183153f49
#
_entry.id   725e445fb5b68065feb8ae2183153f49
#
_cell.length_a   1.000
_cell.length_b   1.000
_cell.length_c   1.000
_cell.angle_alpha   90.00
_cell.angle_beta   90.00
_cell.angle_gamma   90.00
#
_symmetry.space_group_name_H-M   'P 1'
#
loop_
_entity.id
_entity.type
_entity.pdbx_description
1 polymer ?
#
loop_
_entity_poly.entity_id
_entity_poly.type
_entity_poly.pdbx_seq_one_letter_code
_entity_poly.pdbx_strand_id
1 'polypeptide(L)'
;MNTRTSNLEGRGWICLALGLITFAVFWPSLTHDFLSYDDQAYVTENPHVRAGLTWPGVVWAFESFSVANWHPMTWLSHMLDCQLYGLKPAGHHLTNLLLHTASTLLLFLVLCRMTGALWRSACVAALFAWHPLHVESVAWMAERKDVLSALFFMLTLWAYGRYVEGRRKNAECRMQNAEASTTNHVSCSTFHVSLFYLRCLLFFVLGLMSKPMVVTLPFVLLLLDYWPLGRSADWRMRSAESGGRGVRGVLIGWTRLVVEKIPFLALSAAACVLTVAAQRQSFAVVPMAGLPLSHRIPHVLVSYVHYLGAMLLPRHLAAHYPYLAVPPFEVAGAAILLALLTFLAFRLAARRPYLLMGWLWYLGTLVPVIGLVQVGDQAWADRYTYIPLIGLFVAVVWGVSDFATGLVARAGKHPSARLGLVALAATSGLAMLAGTSLQLRHWKNTRTLFEHAAAVTQNNTRAITVLGSLLAAEGKLEEAKRLYALALSYSPDNPETHFNLGKVLDQEGRLDEAIAEYGRSLWSRQWQDKAHILMGVALAKQQKYEQAAAHYREALALNPESATAENNLARVLHSQGQLDEARRHYVAALELDPRLAQAQNNLGVLLVQQGRLAEGVVHLREAVRLVPGDAESQYNLAVALNQQEDWEEAAAIFARLAPGRPSDAKLHCEFGLALAHLGQTREAMSHYARALRLQPDIPEALERLAWIAATDPRPEFRNGKEAVNMAQRACELTGRKQAQYLATLAAAYAEAGRFPEAVSTAGTAEKLAADAGQKEMAAKCGNLLEAVKSSKPWRETPKAPAGGSPSSR
;
A
#
# COMPACT_ATOMS: atom_id res chain seq x y z
N MET A 1 -11.71 -54.48 12.70
CA MET A 1 -10.99 -53.36 13.38
C MET A 1 -9.78 -52.86 12.60
N ASN A 2 -8.98 -53.71 11.98
CA ASN A 2 -7.71 -53.33 11.30
C ASN A 2 -7.80 -52.40 10.08
N THR A 3 -8.89 -52.39 9.31
CA THR A 3 -8.99 -51.53 8.10
C THR A 3 -9.33 -50.08 8.40
N ARG A 4 -9.94 -49.77 9.56
CA ARG A 4 -10.22 -48.39 9.98
C ARG A 4 -9.00 -47.71 10.54
N THR A 5 -8.16 -48.38 11.30
CA THR A 5 -6.91 -47.89 11.87
C THR A 5 -5.88 -47.59 10.78
N SER A 6 -5.67 -48.55 9.82
CA SER A 6 -4.74 -48.34 8.71
C SER A 6 -5.12 -47.17 7.78
N ASN A 7 -6.41 -46.90 7.60
CA ASN A 7 -6.90 -45.76 6.84
C ASN A 7 -6.71 -44.42 7.58
N LEU A 8 -6.73 -44.38 8.91
CA LEU A 8 -6.47 -43.19 9.70
C LEU A 8 -4.98 -42.84 9.72
N GLU A 9 -4.12 -43.85 9.89
CA GLU A 9 -2.67 -43.68 9.83
C GLU A 9 -2.21 -43.21 8.45
N GLY A 10 -2.74 -43.79 7.36
CA GLY A 10 -2.45 -43.35 6.00
C GLY A 10 -2.84 -41.90 5.71
N ARG A 11 -3.96 -41.38 6.26
CA ARG A 11 -4.37 -39.98 6.14
C ARG A 11 -3.40 -39.06 6.85
N GLY A 12 -2.95 -39.43 8.06
CA GLY A 12 -1.99 -38.63 8.85
C GLY A 12 -0.66 -38.42 8.09
N TRP A 13 -0.10 -39.49 7.53
CA TRP A 13 1.12 -39.43 6.74
C TRP A 13 0.98 -38.63 5.47
N ILE A 14 -0.15 -38.70 4.76
CA ILE A 14 -0.41 -37.89 3.57
C ILE A 14 -0.53 -36.39 3.96
N CYS A 15 -1.26 -36.06 5.03
CA CYS A 15 -1.33 -34.67 5.53
C CYS A 15 0.06 -34.14 5.88
N LEU A 16 0.86 -34.94 6.57
CA LEU A 16 2.23 -34.53 6.93
C LEU A 16 3.09 -34.28 5.69
N ALA A 17 3.06 -35.22 4.72
CA ALA A 17 3.83 -35.09 3.48
C ALA A 17 3.38 -33.88 2.65
N LEU A 18 2.06 -33.70 2.43
CA LEU A 18 1.53 -32.52 1.73
C LEU A 18 1.93 -31.22 2.42
N GLY A 19 1.79 -31.14 3.74
CA GLY A 19 2.15 -29.97 4.51
C GLY A 19 3.64 -29.64 4.41
N LEU A 20 4.51 -30.63 4.65
CA LEU A 20 5.97 -30.44 4.62
C LEU A 20 6.48 -30.05 3.23
N ILE A 21 6.02 -30.72 2.17
CA ILE A 21 6.45 -30.41 0.81
C ILE A 21 5.94 -29.05 0.37
N THR A 22 4.68 -28.70 0.68
CA THR A 22 4.13 -27.36 0.37
C THR A 22 4.92 -26.28 1.09
N PHE A 23 5.20 -26.49 2.37
CA PHE A 23 5.98 -25.55 3.16
C PHE A 23 7.41 -25.38 2.61
N ALA A 24 8.06 -26.49 2.24
CA ALA A 24 9.41 -26.49 1.71
C ALA A 24 9.52 -25.78 0.35
N VAL A 25 8.59 -26.02 -0.58
CA VAL A 25 8.65 -25.39 -1.93
C VAL A 25 8.43 -23.89 -1.88
N PHE A 26 7.57 -23.39 -0.97
CA PHE A 26 7.31 -21.97 -0.80
C PHE A 26 8.19 -21.29 0.26
N TRP A 27 9.02 -22.05 1.00
CA TRP A 27 9.94 -21.50 2.01
C TRP A 27 10.77 -20.31 1.50
N PRO A 28 11.30 -20.32 0.26
CA PRO A 28 12.06 -19.18 -0.26
C PRO A 28 11.30 -17.86 -0.28
N SER A 29 9.95 -17.87 -0.34
CA SER A 29 9.15 -16.64 -0.30
C SER A 29 9.36 -15.82 0.97
N LEU A 30 9.78 -16.43 2.08
CA LEU A 30 10.08 -15.72 3.33
C LEU A 30 11.25 -14.72 3.20
N THR A 31 12.04 -14.82 2.13
CA THR A 31 13.14 -13.90 1.82
C THR A 31 12.78 -12.88 0.74
N HIS A 32 11.53 -12.85 0.29
CA HIS A 32 11.07 -11.92 -0.72
C HIS A 32 10.71 -10.56 -0.09
N ASP A 33 10.86 -9.51 -0.88
CA ASP A 33 10.52 -8.15 -0.50
C ASP A 33 9.02 -7.87 -0.69
N PHE A 34 8.54 -6.75 -0.14
CA PHE A 34 7.29 -6.15 -0.58
C PHE A 34 7.42 -5.68 -2.03
N LEU A 35 6.37 -5.90 -2.82
CA LEU A 35 6.34 -5.50 -4.22
C LEU A 35 5.76 -4.09 -4.37
N SER A 36 6.46 -3.22 -5.10
CA SER A 36 5.95 -1.89 -5.46
C SER A 36 4.89 -2.00 -6.57
N TYR A 37 3.87 -2.79 -6.31
CA TYR A 37 2.73 -3.02 -7.22
C TYR A 37 1.43 -2.68 -6.50
N ASP A 38 1.01 -3.47 -5.51
CA ASP A 38 -0.15 -3.20 -4.66
C ASP A 38 0.20 -3.27 -3.16
N ASP A 39 1.34 -3.90 -2.78
CA ASP A 39 1.69 -4.10 -1.37
C ASP A 39 1.86 -2.79 -0.60
N GLN A 40 2.19 -1.69 -1.31
CA GLN A 40 2.25 -0.35 -0.73
C GLN A 40 0.87 0.09 -0.21
N ALA A 41 -0.15 0.02 -1.06
CA ALA A 41 -1.51 0.42 -0.70
C ALA A 41 -2.16 -0.54 0.31
N TYR A 42 -1.77 -1.84 0.26
CA TYR A 42 -2.30 -2.84 1.18
C TYR A 42 -1.62 -2.83 2.55
N VAL A 43 -0.30 -2.57 2.62
CA VAL A 43 0.48 -2.77 3.84
C VAL A 43 1.39 -1.59 4.16
N THR A 44 2.37 -1.27 3.29
CA THR A 44 3.50 -0.43 3.70
C THR A 44 3.19 1.07 3.80
N GLU A 45 2.20 1.56 3.06
CA GLU A 45 1.79 2.97 3.07
C GLU A 45 0.40 3.18 3.70
N ASN A 46 -0.32 2.10 4.06
CA ASN A 46 -1.63 2.20 4.66
C ASN A 46 -1.54 2.47 6.18
N PRO A 47 -1.91 3.67 6.66
CA PRO A 47 -1.74 4.05 8.06
C PRO A 47 -2.61 3.21 9.00
N HIS A 48 -3.83 2.81 8.57
CA HIS A 48 -4.73 1.99 9.38
C HIS A 48 -4.20 0.57 9.55
N VAL A 49 -3.63 0.00 8.49
CA VAL A 49 -3.04 -1.35 8.53
C VAL A 49 -1.75 -1.37 9.36
N ARG A 50 -0.89 -0.36 9.18
CA ARG A 50 0.36 -0.22 9.94
C ARG A 50 0.15 -0.04 11.45
N ALA A 51 -0.96 0.55 11.84
CA ALA A 51 -1.32 0.73 13.25
C ALA A 51 -1.65 -0.58 13.98
N GLY A 52 -1.81 -1.69 13.25
CA GLY A 52 -2.25 -2.98 13.81
C GLY A 52 -3.75 -3.02 14.11
N LEU A 53 -4.17 -4.00 14.92
CA LEU A 53 -5.57 -4.19 15.31
C LEU A 53 -5.97 -3.17 16.38
N THR A 54 -6.32 -1.96 15.94
CA THR A 54 -6.90 -0.92 16.78
C THR A 54 -8.41 -0.85 16.52
N TRP A 55 -9.20 -0.37 17.49
CA TRP A 55 -10.65 -0.22 17.29
C TRP A 55 -11.00 0.69 16.11
N PRO A 56 -10.39 1.88 15.95
CA PRO A 56 -10.60 2.70 14.74
C PRO A 56 -10.21 1.97 13.45
N GLY A 57 -9.13 1.20 13.45
CA GLY A 57 -8.71 0.39 12.30
C GLY A 57 -9.72 -0.71 11.96
N VAL A 58 -10.31 -1.36 12.97
CA VAL A 58 -11.37 -2.37 12.74
C VAL A 58 -12.60 -1.71 12.11
N VAL A 59 -13.07 -0.57 12.63
CA VAL A 59 -14.22 0.18 12.06
C VAL A 59 -13.89 0.56 10.60
N TRP A 60 -12.73 1.15 10.35
CA TRP A 60 -12.27 1.50 9.01
C TRP A 60 -12.27 0.29 8.06
N ALA A 61 -11.86 -0.89 8.50
CA ALA A 61 -11.82 -2.08 7.65
C ALA A 61 -13.21 -2.48 7.13
N PHE A 62 -14.28 -2.24 7.90
CA PHE A 62 -15.66 -2.54 7.49
C PHE A 62 -16.29 -1.45 6.65
N GLU A 63 -15.87 -0.20 6.80
CA GLU A 63 -16.40 0.96 6.08
C GLU A 63 -15.66 1.27 4.79
N SER A 64 -14.38 0.82 4.69
CA SER A 64 -13.49 1.16 3.59
C SER A 64 -13.78 0.41 2.30
N PHE A 65 -13.82 1.15 1.19
CA PHE A 65 -13.74 0.66 -0.18
C PHE A 65 -12.35 0.88 -0.81
N SER A 66 -11.35 1.04 0.01
CA SER A 66 -9.98 1.25 -0.44
C SER A 66 -9.54 0.15 -1.42
N VAL A 67 -8.72 0.54 -2.41
CA VAL A 67 -8.21 -0.36 -3.47
C VAL A 67 -9.34 -1.04 -4.26
N ALA A 68 -10.47 -0.33 -4.47
CA ALA A 68 -11.63 -0.78 -5.24
C ALA A 68 -12.31 -2.07 -4.74
N ASN A 69 -12.13 -2.44 -3.48
CA ASN A 69 -12.66 -3.67 -2.92
C ASN A 69 -13.22 -3.47 -1.49
N TRP A 70 -14.27 -4.23 -1.18
CA TRP A 70 -14.74 -4.40 0.18
C TRP A 70 -14.31 -5.78 0.69
N HIS A 71 -13.27 -5.83 1.52
CA HIS A 71 -12.69 -7.07 2.02
C HIS A 71 -12.15 -6.93 3.46
N PRO A 72 -13.03 -6.65 4.43
CA PRO A 72 -12.64 -6.35 5.80
C PRO A 72 -11.77 -7.44 6.45
N MET A 73 -12.02 -8.72 6.18
CA MET A 73 -11.21 -9.80 6.73
C MET A 73 -9.77 -9.79 6.23
N THR A 74 -9.55 -9.35 4.99
CA THR A 74 -8.20 -9.18 4.43
C THR A 74 -7.46 -8.04 5.13
N TRP A 75 -8.14 -6.90 5.35
CA TRP A 75 -7.57 -5.80 6.13
C TRP A 75 -7.20 -6.20 7.54
N LEU A 76 -8.11 -6.87 8.27
CA LEU A 76 -7.86 -7.36 9.62
C LEU A 76 -6.69 -8.35 9.66
N SER A 77 -6.55 -9.21 8.64
CA SER A 77 -5.42 -10.14 8.53
C SER A 77 -4.08 -9.40 8.36
N HIS A 78 -4.03 -8.34 7.54
CA HIS A 78 -2.81 -7.53 7.39
C HIS A 78 -2.52 -6.70 8.64
N MET A 79 -3.53 -6.14 9.31
CA MET A 79 -3.38 -5.46 10.61
C MET A 79 -2.78 -6.38 11.67
N LEU A 80 -3.27 -7.64 11.72
CA LEU A 80 -2.72 -8.64 12.63
C LEU A 80 -1.24 -8.92 12.33
N ASP A 81 -0.88 -9.08 11.06
CA ASP A 81 0.51 -9.28 10.66
C ASP A 81 1.39 -8.08 11.03
N CYS A 82 0.90 -6.85 10.80
CA CYS A 82 1.62 -5.64 11.21
C CYS A 82 1.82 -5.58 12.73
N GLN A 83 0.84 -6.02 13.52
CA GLN A 83 0.96 -6.09 14.98
C GLN A 83 1.98 -7.14 15.44
N LEU A 84 2.04 -8.30 14.77
CA LEU A 84 2.92 -9.42 15.14
C LEU A 84 4.35 -9.25 14.62
N TYR A 85 4.50 -8.76 13.39
CA TYR A 85 5.77 -8.77 12.66
C TYR A 85 6.26 -7.37 12.26
N GLY A 86 5.44 -6.31 12.49
CA GLY A 86 5.70 -4.99 11.92
C GLY A 86 5.70 -5.03 10.40
N LEU A 87 6.58 -4.26 9.79
CA LEU A 87 6.78 -4.24 8.33
C LEU A 87 7.91 -5.20 7.89
N LYS A 88 8.03 -6.37 8.51
CA LYS A 88 8.97 -7.41 8.09
C LYS A 88 8.30 -8.33 7.06
N PRO A 89 8.73 -8.33 5.78
CA PRO A 89 8.07 -9.10 4.72
C PRO A 89 7.93 -10.59 5.04
N ALA A 90 8.96 -11.18 5.66
CA ALA A 90 8.97 -12.60 6.03
C ALA A 90 7.76 -13.05 6.84
N GLY A 91 7.28 -12.23 7.79
CA GLY A 91 6.10 -12.56 8.60
C GLY A 91 4.82 -12.59 7.78
N HIS A 92 4.66 -11.60 6.89
CA HIS A 92 3.50 -11.53 5.99
C HIS A 92 3.46 -12.69 4.98
N HIS A 93 4.62 -13.07 4.42
CA HIS A 93 4.74 -14.26 3.56
C HIS A 93 4.46 -15.55 4.33
N LEU A 94 4.93 -15.65 5.58
CA LEU A 94 4.66 -16.82 6.43
C LEU A 94 3.15 -17.03 6.63
N THR A 95 2.40 -15.96 6.86
CA THR A 95 0.94 -16.05 7.00
C THR A 95 0.29 -16.55 5.70
N ASN A 96 0.70 -16.05 4.51
CA ASN A 96 0.20 -16.57 3.23
C ASN A 96 0.49 -18.07 3.07
N LEU A 97 1.72 -18.48 3.37
CA LEU A 97 2.15 -19.88 3.28
C LEU A 97 1.35 -20.79 4.24
N LEU A 98 1.11 -20.35 5.46
CA LEU A 98 0.29 -21.10 6.43
C LEU A 98 -1.17 -21.25 5.94
N LEU A 99 -1.77 -20.17 5.41
CA LEU A 99 -3.12 -20.19 4.86
C LEU A 99 -3.23 -21.11 3.65
N HIS A 100 -2.25 -21.08 2.74
CA HIS A 100 -2.20 -21.97 1.58
C HIS A 100 -2.04 -23.44 1.99
N THR A 101 -1.15 -23.71 2.93
CA THR A 101 -0.93 -25.07 3.47
C THR A 101 -2.20 -25.60 4.14
N ALA A 102 -2.85 -24.77 4.97
CA ALA A 102 -4.11 -25.13 5.62
C ALA A 102 -5.22 -25.42 4.60
N SER A 103 -5.34 -24.61 3.56
CA SER A 103 -6.30 -24.81 2.47
C SER A 103 -6.04 -26.12 1.71
N THR A 104 -4.77 -26.45 1.46
CA THR A 104 -4.35 -27.73 0.84
C THR A 104 -4.75 -28.94 1.68
N LEU A 105 -4.48 -28.89 2.98
CA LEU A 105 -4.82 -29.98 3.89
C LEU A 105 -6.34 -30.16 4.03
N LEU A 106 -7.06 -29.04 4.11
CA LEU A 106 -8.53 -29.06 4.14
C LEU A 106 -9.11 -29.61 2.83
N LEU A 107 -8.59 -29.23 1.66
CA LEU A 107 -9.01 -29.77 0.36
C LEU A 107 -8.85 -31.28 0.33
N PHE A 108 -7.68 -31.81 0.75
CA PHE A 108 -7.45 -33.25 0.86
C PHE A 108 -8.47 -33.95 1.76
N LEU A 109 -8.67 -33.40 2.97
CA LEU A 109 -9.57 -34.00 3.97
C LEU A 109 -11.03 -33.98 3.51
N VAL A 110 -11.46 -32.88 2.89
CA VAL A 110 -12.82 -32.69 2.34
C VAL A 110 -13.08 -33.70 1.23
N LEU A 111 -12.22 -33.77 0.22
CA LEU A 111 -12.35 -34.67 -0.91
C LEU A 111 -12.28 -36.14 -0.46
N CYS A 112 -11.32 -36.46 0.40
CA CYS A 112 -11.19 -37.80 0.96
C CYS A 112 -12.45 -38.26 1.73
N ARG A 113 -13.07 -37.32 2.49
CA ARG A 113 -14.29 -37.58 3.23
C ARG A 113 -15.52 -37.77 2.32
N MET A 114 -15.67 -36.92 1.32
CA MET A 114 -16.83 -36.90 0.43
C MET A 114 -16.80 -38.07 -0.57
N THR A 115 -15.59 -38.47 -1.03
CA THR A 115 -15.43 -39.46 -2.11
C THR A 115 -14.99 -40.86 -1.61
N GLY A 116 -14.41 -40.94 -0.41
CA GLY A 116 -13.74 -42.14 0.08
C GLY A 116 -12.42 -42.52 -0.64
N ALA A 117 -11.99 -41.69 -1.62
CA ALA A 117 -10.86 -42.02 -2.51
C ALA A 117 -9.57 -41.35 -2.00
N LEU A 118 -8.81 -42.07 -1.16
CA LEU A 118 -7.62 -41.53 -0.47
C LEU A 118 -6.59 -40.97 -1.43
N TRP A 119 -6.05 -41.75 -2.37
CA TRP A 119 -4.98 -41.35 -3.27
C TRP A 119 -5.41 -40.37 -4.34
N ARG A 120 -6.63 -40.48 -4.88
CA ARG A 120 -7.16 -39.46 -5.81
C ARG A 120 -7.28 -38.08 -5.14
N SER A 121 -7.77 -38.04 -3.91
CA SER A 121 -7.87 -36.83 -3.14
C SER A 121 -6.48 -36.21 -2.81
N ALA A 122 -5.50 -37.08 -2.50
CA ALA A 122 -4.12 -36.63 -2.30
C ALA A 122 -3.51 -36.03 -3.56
N CYS A 123 -3.71 -36.62 -4.73
CA CYS A 123 -3.23 -36.09 -6.00
C CYS A 123 -3.86 -34.73 -6.34
N VAL A 124 -5.16 -34.54 -6.12
CA VAL A 124 -5.81 -33.23 -6.34
C VAL A 124 -5.24 -32.19 -5.40
N ALA A 125 -5.08 -32.54 -4.12
CA ALA A 125 -4.50 -31.61 -3.14
C ALA A 125 -3.03 -31.27 -3.46
N ALA A 126 -2.26 -32.23 -3.95
CA ALA A 126 -0.88 -32.02 -4.40
C ALA A 126 -0.81 -31.10 -5.64
N LEU A 127 -1.68 -31.30 -6.63
CA LEU A 127 -1.79 -30.41 -7.79
C LEU A 127 -2.18 -29.00 -7.36
N PHE A 128 -3.15 -28.85 -6.47
CA PHE A 128 -3.52 -27.56 -5.90
C PHE A 128 -2.36 -26.90 -5.15
N ALA A 129 -1.62 -27.67 -4.35
CA ALA A 129 -0.54 -27.15 -3.53
C ALA A 129 0.67 -26.68 -4.35
N TRP A 130 1.00 -27.40 -5.43
CA TRP A 130 2.30 -27.29 -6.09
C TRP A 130 2.22 -26.79 -7.53
N HIS A 131 1.05 -26.34 -7.99
CA HIS A 131 0.90 -25.86 -9.37
C HIS A 131 1.51 -24.45 -9.53
N PRO A 132 2.35 -24.19 -10.55
CA PRO A 132 2.98 -22.89 -10.77
C PRO A 132 2.01 -21.71 -10.90
N LEU A 133 0.80 -21.92 -11.41
CA LEU A 133 -0.26 -20.90 -11.49
C LEU A 133 -0.70 -20.37 -10.12
N HIS A 134 -0.43 -21.07 -9.04
CA HIS A 134 -0.80 -20.65 -7.69
C HIS A 134 0.28 -19.82 -6.99
N VAL A 135 1.46 -19.65 -7.61
CA VAL A 135 2.56 -18.86 -7.06
C VAL A 135 2.13 -17.43 -6.86
N GLU A 136 1.43 -16.82 -7.81
CA GLU A 136 0.93 -15.44 -7.70
C GLU A 136 0.08 -15.25 -6.44
N SER A 137 -0.90 -16.12 -6.18
CA SER A 137 -1.78 -16.03 -5.00
C SER A 137 -1.07 -16.23 -3.66
N VAL A 138 0.07 -16.96 -3.64
CA VAL A 138 0.79 -17.29 -2.40
C VAL A 138 1.94 -16.32 -2.14
N ALA A 139 2.72 -16.00 -3.18
CA ALA A 139 3.93 -15.19 -3.08
C ALA A 139 3.63 -13.68 -3.04
N TRP A 140 2.51 -13.22 -3.60
CA TRP A 140 2.15 -11.81 -3.57
C TRP A 140 1.33 -11.48 -2.32
N MET A 141 1.80 -10.51 -1.53
CA MET A 141 1.15 -10.18 -0.25
C MET A 141 -0.23 -9.55 -0.43
N ALA A 142 -0.41 -8.67 -1.41
CA ALA A 142 -1.70 -8.07 -1.73
C ALA A 142 -2.76 -9.12 -2.13
N GLU A 143 -2.35 -10.34 -2.57
CA GLU A 143 -3.25 -11.45 -2.83
C GLU A 143 -3.52 -12.35 -1.60
N ARG A 144 -3.23 -11.86 -0.38
CA ARG A 144 -3.72 -12.44 0.87
C ARG A 144 -5.20 -12.83 0.78
N LYS A 145 -5.97 -12.00 0.10
CA LYS A 145 -7.39 -12.20 -0.18
C LYS A 145 -7.69 -13.54 -0.84
N ASP A 146 -6.79 -14.07 -1.68
CA ASP A 146 -6.95 -15.37 -2.34
C ASP A 146 -6.80 -16.53 -1.36
N VAL A 147 -5.67 -16.58 -0.67
CA VAL A 147 -5.37 -17.69 0.26
C VAL A 147 -6.32 -17.68 1.47
N LEU A 148 -6.73 -16.51 1.95
CA LEU A 148 -7.67 -16.37 3.06
C LEU A 148 -9.09 -16.78 2.64
N SER A 149 -9.57 -16.32 1.47
CA SER A 149 -10.88 -16.69 0.96
C SER A 149 -10.97 -18.18 0.63
N ALA A 150 -9.89 -18.78 0.11
CA ALA A 150 -9.81 -20.22 -0.12
C ALA A 150 -9.89 -21.03 1.17
N LEU A 151 -9.25 -20.56 2.25
CA LEU A 151 -9.38 -21.22 3.56
C LEU A 151 -10.84 -21.28 4.00
N PHE A 152 -11.55 -20.15 3.94
CA PHE A 152 -12.97 -20.10 4.30
C PHE A 152 -13.86 -20.89 3.32
N PHE A 153 -13.49 -20.91 2.04
CA PHE A 153 -14.14 -21.76 1.04
C PHE A 153 -14.02 -23.24 1.44
N MET A 154 -12.82 -23.72 1.76
CA MET A 154 -12.60 -25.10 2.18
C MET A 154 -13.30 -25.45 3.51
N LEU A 155 -13.30 -24.51 4.47
CA LEU A 155 -14.05 -24.67 5.73
C LEU A 155 -15.56 -24.77 5.48
N THR A 156 -16.09 -24.00 4.53
CA THR A 156 -17.49 -24.11 4.12
C THR A 156 -17.79 -25.48 3.52
N LEU A 157 -16.94 -25.97 2.63
CA LEU A 157 -17.09 -27.31 2.04
C LEU A 157 -17.00 -28.40 3.10
N TRP A 158 -16.07 -28.26 4.05
CA TRP A 158 -15.97 -29.19 5.18
C TRP A 158 -17.22 -29.22 6.04
N ALA A 159 -17.73 -28.05 6.43
CA ALA A 159 -18.94 -27.93 7.23
C ALA A 159 -20.17 -28.45 6.45
N TYR A 160 -20.23 -28.17 5.13
CA TYR A 160 -21.28 -28.66 4.27
C TYR A 160 -21.31 -30.18 4.16
N GLY A 161 -20.15 -30.81 3.98
CA GLY A 161 -20.03 -32.26 4.00
C GLY A 161 -20.54 -32.90 5.31
N ARG A 162 -20.20 -32.24 6.46
CA ARG A 162 -20.70 -32.65 7.79
C ARG A 162 -22.21 -32.47 7.93
N TYR A 163 -22.73 -31.37 7.41
CA TYR A 163 -24.18 -31.12 7.38
C TYR A 163 -24.94 -32.20 6.61
N VAL A 164 -24.49 -32.55 5.40
CA VAL A 164 -25.11 -33.58 4.57
C VAL A 164 -25.06 -34.96 5.22
N GLU A 165 -23.90 -35.31 5.79
CA GLU A 165 -23.74 -36.57 6.52
C GLU A 165 -24.68 -36.67 7.75
N GLY A 166 -24.82 -35.57 8.50
CA GLY A 166 -25.72 -35.49 9.64
C GLY A 166 -27.19 -35.63 9.20
N ARG A 167 -27.59 -35.00 8.10
CA ARG A 167 -28.93 -35.14 7.53
C ARG A 167 -29.25 -36.60 7.12
N ARG A 168 -28.26 -37.27 6.51
CA ARG A 168 -28.38 -38.67 6.10
C ARG A 168 -28.58 -39.58 7.31
N LYS A 169 -27.74 -39.46 8.34
CA LYS A 169 -27.89 -40.21 9.61
C LYS A 169 -29.22 -39.96 10.30
N ASN A 170 -29.70 -38.70 10.31
CA ASN A 170 -31.00 -38.40 10.89
C ASN A 170 -32.15 -39.00 10.07
N ALA A 171 -32.04 -39.10 8.76
CA ALA A 171 -33.02 -39.76 7.92
C ALA A 171 -33.03 -41.28 8.17
N GLU A 172 -31.87 -41.90 8.26
CA GLU A 172 -31.70 -43.34 8.61
C GLU A 172 -32.27 -43.63 10.01
N CYS A 173 -31.97 -42.79 11.02
CA CYS A 173 -32.51 -42.91 12.37
C CYS A 173 -34.06 -42.81 12.40
N ARG A 174 -34.65 -41.87 11.65
CA ARG A 174 -36.10 -41.74 11.55
C ARG A 174 -36.76 -42.95 10.88
N MET A 175 -36.13 -43.53 9.88
CA MET A 175 -36.66 -44.78 9.25
C MET A 175 -36.61 -45.95 10.22
N GLN A 176 -35.50 -46.13 10.95
CA GLN A 176 -35.39 -47.16 11.98
C GLN A 176 -36.42 -47.02 13.08
N ASN A 177 -36.67 -45.76 13.54
CA ASN A 177 -37.70 -45.52 14.55
C ASN A 177 -39.13 -45.74 14.03
N ALA A 178 -39.37 -45.55 12.73
CA ALA A 178 -40.66 -45.84 12.10
C ALA A 178 -40.91 -47.33 11.90
N GLU A 179 -39.86 -48.14 11.76
CA GLU A 179 -39.93 -49.61 11.61
C GLU A 179 -39.92 -50.35 12.97
N ALA A 180 -39.42 -49.67 14.03
CA ALA A 180 -39.36 -50.26 15.37
C ALA A 180 -40.74 -50.23 16.05
N SER A 181 -41.32 -51.39 16.28
CA SER A 181 -42.57 -51.58 17.04
C SER A 181 -42.40 -51.45 18.56
N THR A 182 -41.24 -51.07 19.04
CA THR A 182 -40.88 -51.05 20.47
C THR A 182 -40.58 -49.63 20.97
N THR A 183 -40.79 -49.39 22.29
CA THR A 183 -40.70 -48.10 23.00
C THR A 183 -39.30 -47.44 23.03
N ASN A 184 -38.25 -48.07 22.45
CA ASN A 184 -36.90 -47.55 22.43
C ASN A 184 -36.64 -46.73 21.17
N HIS A 185 -37.09 -45.47 21.16
CA HIS A 185 -36.75 -44.53 20.09
C HIS A 185 -35.31 -44.01 20.24
N VAL A 186 -34.52 -44.15 19.19
CA VAL A 186 -33.19 -43.54 19.12
C VAL A 186 -33.34 -42.02 18.94
N SER A 187 -32.70 -41.25 19.79
CA SER A 187 -32.72 -39.80 19.71
C SER A 187 -32.05 -39.27 18.45
N CYS A 188 -32.81 -38.71 17.51
CA CYS A 188 -32.30 -38.14 16.28
C CYS A 188 -31.86 -36.66 16.56
N SER A 189 -30.57 -36.42 16.63
CA SER A 189 -30.03 -35.10 16.94
C SER A 189 -30.15 -34.14 15.77
N THR A 190 -31.21 -33.34 15.74
CA THR A 190 -31.41 -32.25 14.76
C THR A 190 -30.50 -31.05 15.04
N PHE A 191 -30.14 -30.85 16.31
CA PHE A 191 -29.30 -29.70 16.76
C PHE A 191 -27.91 -29.67 16.07
N HIS A 192 -27.23 -30.83 16.03
CA HIS A 192 -25.92 -30.91 15.37
C HIS A 192 -25.97 -30.59 13.86
N VAL A 193 -27.04 -30.97 13.19
CA VAL A 193 -27.25 -30.74 11.75
C VAL A 193 -27.41 -29.21 11.50
N SER A 194 -28.23 -28.55 12.29
CA SER A 194 -28.47 -27.12 12.19
C SER A 194 -27.20 -26.32 12.49
N LEU A 195 -26.42 -26.74 13.47
CA LEU A 195 -25.14 -26.11 13.82
C LEU A 195 -24.13 -26.16 12.66
N PHE A 196 -24.03 -27.28 11.94
CA PHE A 196 -23.13 -27.37 10.77
C PHE A 196 -23.62 -26.50 9.61
N TYR A 197 -24.92 -26.35 9.41
CA TYR A 197 -25.45 -25.43 8.41
C TYR A 197 -25.14 -23.97 8.75
N LEU A 198 -25.27 -23.55 10.01
CA LEU A 198 -24.88 -22.22 10.47
C LEU A 198 -23.37 -21.98 10.31
N ARG A 199 -22.54 -22.99 10.59
CA ARG A 199 -21.08 -22.91 10.32
C ARG A 199 -20.80 -22.74 8.83
N CYS A 200 -21.56 -23.38 7.93
CA CYS A 200 -21.41 -23.15 6.49
C CYS A 200 -21.68 -21.70 6.14
N LEU A 201 -22.77 -21.09 6.65
CA LEU A 201 -23.10 -19.70 6.41
C LEU A 201 -22.06 -18.76 6.99
N LEU A 202 -21.58 -19.02 8.22
CA LEU A 202 -20.53 -18.22 8.85
C LEU A 202 -19.24 -18.22 8.02
N PHE A 203 -18.72 -19.39 7.67
CA PHE A 203 -17.49 -19.47 6.88
C PHE A 203 -17.67 -18.89 5.48
N PHE A 204 -18.85 -19.02 4.89
CA PHE A 204 -19.16 -18.38 3.61
C PHE A 204 -19.13 -16.88 3.70
N VAL A 205 -19.74 -16.27 4.74
CA VAL A 205 -19.69 -14.82 4.99
C VAL A 205 -18.25 -14.36 5.18
N LEU A 206 -17.45 -15.05 5.99
CA LEU A 206 -16.03 -14.71 6.18
C LEU A 206 -15.24 -14.81 4.86
N GLY A 207 -15.58 -15.79 4.00
CA GLY A 207 -15.01 -15.90 2.66
C GLY A 207 -15.35 -14.73 1.76
N LEU A 208 -16.63 -14.31 1.73
CA LEU A 208 -17.09 -13.12 0.98
C LEU A 208 -16.41 -11.83 1.47
N MET A 209 -16.23 -11.72 2.80
CA MET A 209 -15.52 -10.61 3.44
C MET A 209 -13.99 -10.64 3.21
N SER A 210 -13.45 -11.74 2.66
CA SER A 210 -12.05 -11.86 2.28
C SER A 210 -11.83 -11.55 0.79
N LYS A 211 -12.64 -12.14 -0.09
CA LYS A 211 -12.61 -11.88 -1.55
C LYS A 211 -13.98 -12.16 -2.17
N PRO A 212 -14.53 -11.24 -2.98
CA PRO A 212 -15.86 -11.40 -3.59
C PRO A 212 -15.99 -12.61 -4.53
N MET A 213 -14.90 -13.17 -5.08
CA MET A 213 -14.95 -14.35 -5.97
C MET A 213 -15.69 -15.56 -5.39
N VAL A 214 -15.78 -15.65 -4.05
CA VAL A 214 -16.49 -16.72 -3.34
C VAL A 214 -18.00 -16.70 -3.59
N VAL A 215 -18.58 -15.67 -4.23
CA VAL A 215 -20.01 -15.59 -4.63
C VAL A 215 -20.47 -16.81 -5.46
N THR A 216 -19.54 -17.52 -6.08
CA THR A 216 -19.82 -18.74 -6.87
C THR A 216 -20.01 -20.01 -6.04
N LEU A 217 -19.72 -19.96 -4.74
CA LEU A 217 -19.77 -21.13 -3.85
C LEU A 217 -21.15 -21.82 -3.80
N PRO A 218 -22.31 -21.11 -3.77
CA PRO A 218 -23.62 -21.77 -3.80
C PRO A 218 -23.81 -22.70 -5.02
N PHE A 219 -23.26 -22.28 -6.17
CA PHE A 219 -23.24 -23.10 -7.38
C PHE A 219 -22.36 -24.35 -7.19
N VAL A 220 -21.18 -24.18 -6.59
CA VAL A 220 -20.28 -25.32 -6.28
C VAL A 220 -20.94 -26.30 -5.31
N LEU A 221 -21.68 -25.83 -4.30
CA LEU A 221 -22.43 -26.70 -3.39
C LEU A 221 -23.48 -27.54 -4.13
N LEU A 222 -24.16 -26.98 -5.13
CA LEU A 222 -25.08 -27.72 -6.00
C LEU A 222 -24.36 -28.77 -6.86
N LEU A 223 -23.19 -28.46 -7.38
CA LEU A 223 -22.35 -29.41 -8.11
C LEU A 223 -21.90 -30.57 -7.21
N LEU A 224 -21.54 -30.31 -5.96
CA LEU A 224 -21.17 -31.31 -4.98
C LEU A 224 -22.38 -32.18 -4.58
N ASP A 225 -23.60 -31.62 -4.53
CA ASP A 225 -24.84 -32.38 -4.33
C ASP A 225 -25.10 -33.35 -5.50
N TYR A 226 -24.70 -33.02 -6.73
CA TYR A 226 -24.75 -33.91 -7.88
C TYR A 226 -23.66 -34.97 -7.75
N TRP A 227 -22.40 -34.63 -7.56
CA TRP A 227 -21.26 -35.51 -7.31
C TRP A 227 -20.23 -34.78 -6.44
N PRO A 228 -19.65 -35.39 -5.40
CA PRO A 228 -19.72 -36.82 -5.00
C PRO A 228 -20.83 -37.16 -4.00
N LEU A 229 -21.62 -36.22 -3.50
CA LEU A 229 -22.56 -36.45 -2.42
C LEU A 229 -23.81 -37.27 -2.85
N GLY A 230 -24.12 -37.32 -4.16
CA GLY A 230 -25.17 -38.17 -4.72
C GLY A 230 -26.61 -37.80 -4.33
N ARG A 231 -26.83 -36.62 -3.71
CA ARG A 231 -28.13 -36.19 -3.18
C ARG A 231 -29.23 -36.09 -4.25
N SER A 232 -28.85 -35.81 -5.48
CA SER A 232 -29.75 -35.77 -6.64
C SER A 232 -30.20 -37.19 -7.06
N ALA A 233 -29.35 -38.22 -6.86
CA ALA A 233 -29.66 -39.59 -7.17
C ALA A 233 -30.55 -40.26 -6.09
N ASP A 234 -30.35 -39.96 -4.83
CA ASP A 234 -31.20 -40.44 -3.71
C ASP A 234 -32.68 -40.08 -3.92
N TRP A 235 -32.96 -38.92 -4.52
CA TRP A 235 -34.32 -38.50 -4.86
C TRP A 235 -34.90 -39.23 -6.07
N ARG A 236 -34.08 -39.64 -7.04
CA ARG A 236 -34.54 -40.46 -8.17
C ARG A 236 -35.04 -41.80 -7.71
N MET A 237 -34.31 -42.45 -6.80
CA MET A 237 -34.69 -43.76 -6.25
C MET A 237 -35.98 -43.68 -5.43
N ARG A 238 -36.09 -42.71 -4.50
CA ARG A 238 -37.29 -42.49 -3.67
C ARG A 238 -38.53 -42.13 -4.48
N SER A 239 -38.39 -41.39 -5.58
CA SER A 239 -39.53 -41.04 -6.45
C SER A 239 -39.97 -42.25 -7.33
N ALA A 240 -39.09 -43.17 -7.65
CA ALA A 240 -39.43 -44.40 -8.36
C ALA A 240 -40.19 -45.36 -7.44
N GLU A 241 -39.80 -45.46 -6.17
CA GLU A 241 -40.48 -46.29 -5.13
C GLU A 241 -41.88 -45.77 -4.80
N SER A 242 -42.11 -44.44 -4.90
CA SER A 242 -43.42 -43.76 -4.60
C SER A 242 -44.36 -43.68 -5.82
N GLY A 243 -44.09 -44.40 -6.94
CA GLY A 243 -44.97 -44.43 -8.13
C GLY A 243 -45.04 -43.15 -8.95
N GLY A 244 -44.21 -42.16 -8.60
CA GLY A 244 -44.12 -40.88 -9.32
C GLY A 244 -43.30 -41.01 -10.64
N ARG A 245 -43.88 -40.64 -11.80
CA ARG A 245 -43.19 -40.64 -13.09
C ARG A 245 -41.88 -39.81 -12.98
N GLY A 246 -40.75 -40.45 -13.25
CA GLY A 246 -39.35 -40.11 -12.94
C GLY A 246 -38.90 -38.64 -13.11
N VAL A 247 -39.45 -37.85 -14.03
CA VAL A 247 -39.06 -36.44 -14.27
C VAL A 247 -39.56 -35.49 -13.16
N ARG A 248 -40.79 -35.69 -12.63
CA ARG A 248 -41.40 -34.89 -11.59
C ARG A 248 -40.68 -35.00 -10.25
N GLY A 249 -40.28 -36.23 -9.88
CA GLY A 249 -39.52 -36.49 -8.66
C GLY A 249 -38.12 -35.90 -8.68
N VAL A 250 -37.44 -35.95 -9.85
CA VAL A 250 -36.13 -35.30 -10.07
C VAL A 250 -36.23 -33.78 -9.92
N LEU A 251 -37.25 -33.14 -10.51
CA LEU A 251 -37.48 -31.72 -10.43
C LEU A 251 -37.70 -31.26 -8.97
N ILE A 252 -38.55 -31.98 -8.21
CA ILE A 252 -38.81 -31.70 -6.78
C ILE A 252 -37.51 -31.83 -5.95
N GLY A 253 -36.68 -32.84 -6.23
CA GLY A 253 -35.38 -33.00 -5.57
C GLY A 253 -34.44 -31.80 -5.80
N TRP A 254 -34.27 -31.36 -7.04
CA TRP A 254 -33.47 -30.20 -7.38
C TRP A 254 -34.01 -28.91 -6.78
N THR A 255 -35.34 -28.68 -6.81
CA THR A 255 -35.96 -27.52 -6.20
C THR A 255 -35.64 -27.43 -4.70
N ARG A 256 -35.73 -28.55 -3.95
CA ARG A 256 -35.35 -28.57 -2.53
C ARG A 256 -33.87 -28.24 -2.30
N LEU A 257 -32.97 -28.74 -3.16
CA LEU A 257 -31.56 -28.47 -3.08
C LEU A 257 -31.28 -26.97 -3.35
N VAL A 258 -31.97 -26.36 -4.31
CA VAL A 258 -31.88 -24.92 -4.60
C VAL A 258 -32.43 -24.09 -3.45
N VAL A 259 -33.61 -24.46 -2.92
CA VAL A 259 -34.21 -23.75 -1.75
C VAL A 259 -33.26 -23.74 -0.54
N GLU A 260 -32.56 -24.86 -0.30
CA GLU A 260 -31.54 -24.96 0.75
C GLU A 260 -30.38 -23.96 0.55
N LYS A 261 -30.10 -23.55 -0.70
CA LYS A 261 -29.03 -22.59 -1.03
C LYS A 261 -29.49 -21.13 -1.09
N ILE A 262 -30.80 -20.84 -0.92
CA ILE A 262 -31.31 -19.46 -0.97
C ILE A 262 -30.54 -18.50 -0.02
N PRO A 263 -30.25 -18.84 1.27
CA PRO A 263 -29.47 -17.96 2.13
C PRO A 263 -28.08 -17.64 1.56
N PHE A 264 -27.41 -18.61 0.96
CA PHE A 264 -26.11 -18.40 0.32
C PHE A 264 -26.24 -17.51 -0.92
N LEU A 265 -27.27 -17.72 -1.75
CA LEU A 265 -27.53 -16.91 -2.94
C LEU A 265 -27.86 -15.45 -2.57
N ALA A 266 -28.61 -15.24 -1.50
CA ALA A 266 -28.92 -13.90 -0.99
C ALA A 266 -27.65 -13.18 -0.53
N LEU A 267 -26.79 -13.86 0.22
CA LEU A 267 -25.47 -13.33 0.64
C LEU A 267 -24.56 -13.03 -0.56
N SER A 268 -24.55 -13.93 -1.57
CA SER A 268 -23.82 -13.69 -2.82
C SER A 268 -24.31 -12.43 -3.54
N ALA A 269 -25.64 -12.26 -3.65
CA ALA A 269 -26.22 -11.09 -4.28
C ALA A 269 -25.85 -9.79 -3.54
N ALA A 270 -25.92 -9.79 -2.21
CA ALA A 270 -25.49 -8.66 -1.40
C ALA A 270 -24.01 -8.32 -1.60
N ALA A 271 -23.13 -9.35 -1.60
CA ALA A 271 -21.71 -9.15 -1.85
C ALA A 271 -21.42 -8.62 -3.27
N CYS A 272 -22.17 -9.07 -4.30
CA CYS A 272 -22.08 -8.50 -5.65
C CYS A 272 -22.43 -7.02 -5.68
N VAL A 273 -23.50 -6.61 -4.99
CA VAL A 273 -23.91 -5.19 -4.92
C VAL A 273 -22.82 -4.35 -4.27
N LEU A 274 -22.29 -4.79 -3.13
CA LEU A 274 -21.18 -4.12 -2.43
C LEU A 274 -19.93 -4.01 -3.30
N THR A 275 -19.57 -5.10 -4.01
CA THR A 275 -18.41 -5.11 -4.90
C THR A 275 -18.58 -4.12 -6.06
N VAL A 276 -19.75 -4.10 -6.70
CA VAL A 276 -20.03 -3.16 -7.78
C VAL A 276 -20.02 -1.71 -7.28
N ALA A 277 -20.52 -1.47 -6.08
CA ALA A 277 -20.48 -0.13 -5.44
C ALA A 277 -19.03 0.31 -5.20
N ALA A 278 -18.20 -0.55 -4.58
CA ALA A 278 -16.80 -0.27 -4.31
C ALA A 278 -16.01 0.02 -5.60
N GLN A 279 -16.18 -0.81 -6.62
CA GLN A 279 -15.50 -0.66 -7.90
C GLN A 279 -15.94 0.58 -8.69
N ARG A 280 -17.22 0.96 -8.59
CA ARG A 280 -17.73 2.20 -9.20
C ARG A 280 -17.16 3.44 -8.51
N GLN A 281 -17.10 3.43 -7.20
CA GLN A 281 -16.53 4.55 -6.43
C GLN A 281 -15.05 4.76 -6.75
N SER A 282 -14.31 3.69 -6.98
CA SER A 282 -12.87 3.73 -7.31
C SER A 282 -12.58 3.81 -8.82
N PHE A 283 -13.60 3.93 -9.67
CA PHE A 283 -13.48 3.95 -11.13
C PHE A 283 -12.72 2.77 -11.74
N ALA A 284 -12.65 1.64 -11.04
CA ALA A 284 -11.91 0.46 -11.48
C ALA A 284 -12.63 -0.32 -12.60
N VAL A 285 -13.95 -0.16 -12.73
CA VAL A 285 -14.74 -0.80 -13.80
C VAL A 285 -14.59 -0.02 -15.09
N VAL A 286 -14.08 -0.69 -16.12
CA VAL A 286 -14.03 -0.12 -17.47
C VAL A 286 -15.47 0.01 -18.01
N PRO A 287 -15.94 1.22 -18.39
CA PRO A 287 -17.28 1.40 -18.93
C PRO A 287 -17.51 0.59 -20.22
N MET A 288 -18.78 0.23 -20.48
CA MET A 288 -19.15 -0.44 -21.74
C MET A 288 -18.84 0.39 -22.99
N ALA A 289 -18.86 1.72 -22.88
CA ALA A 289 -18.48 2.62 -23.96
C ALA A 289 -16.98 2.54 -24.30
N GLY A 290 -16.12 2.30 -23.30
CA GLY A 290 -14.68 2.16 -23.52
C GLY A 290 -14.26 0.76 -23.98
N LEU A 291 -15.00 -0.30 -23.58
CA LEU A 291 -14.74 -1.68 -23.99
C LEU A 291 -16.06 -2.44 -24.15
N PRO A 292 -16.68 -2.42 -25.35
CA PRO A 292 -17.96 -3.05 -25.62
C PRO A 292 -17.91 -4.57 -25.56
N LEU A 293 -19.06 -5.24 -25.40
CA LEU A 293 -19.18 -6.69 -25.32
C LEU A 293 -18.58 -7.43 -26.52
N SER A 294 -18.62 -6.81 -27.70
CA SER A 294 -18.01 -7.35 -28.93
C SER A 294 -16.49 -7.56 -28.82
N HIS A 295 -15.82 -6.82 -27.91
CA HIS A 295 -14.40 -7.01 -27.60
C HIS A 295 -14.19 -7.93 -26.39
N ARG A 296 -15.09 -7.89 -25.39
CA ARG A 296 -14.96 -8.72 -24.17
C ARG A 296 -15.22 -10.21 -24.42
N ILE A 297 -16.27 -10.55 -25.21
CA ILE A 297 -16.65 -11.95 -25.47
C ILE A 297 -15.50 -12.74 -26.13
N PRO A 298 -14.82 -12.25 -27.18
CA PRO A 298 -13.63 -12.89 -27.72
C PRO A 298 -12.57 -13.21 -26.67
N HIS A 299 -12.23 -12.23 -25.83
CA HIS A 299 -11.27 -12.41 -24.75
C HIS A 299 -11.72 -13.45 -23.72
N VAL A 300 -12.99 -13.46 -23.33
CA VAL A 300 -13.56 -14.45 -22.40
C VAL A 300 -13.36 -15.87 -22.90
N LEU A 301 -13.69 -16.12 -24.18
CA LEU A 301 -13.55 -17.45 -24.79
C LEU A 301 -12.08 -17.91 -24.82
N VAL A 302 -11.19 -17.01 -25.23
CA VAL A 302 -9.76 -17.33 -25.31
C VAL A 302 -9.16 -17.48 -23.91
N SER A 303 -9.58 -16.69 -22.91
CA SER A 303 -9.12 -16.81 -21.52
C SER A 303 -9.45 -18.16 -20.92
N TYR A 304 -10.64 -18.71 -21.13
CA TYR A 304 -10.96 -20.08 -20.72
C TYR A 304 -9.98 -21.11 -21.33
N VAL A 305 -9.68 -21.00 -22.61
CA VAL A 305 -8.74 -21.93 -23.27
C VAL A 305 -7.30 -21.67 -22.82
N HIS A 306 -6.92 -20.40 -22.62
CA HIS A 306 -5.61 -20.04 -22.08
C HIS A 306 -5.35 -20.73 -20.73
N TYR A 307 -6.29 -20.64 -19.78
CA TYR A 307 -6.13 -21.30 -18.47
C TYR A 307 -6.09 -22.82 -18.55
N LEU A 308 -6.81 -23.46 -19.52
CA LEU A 308 -6.66 -24.89 -19.79
C LEU A 308 -5.24 -25.23 -20.27
N GLY A 309 -4.70 -24.42 -21.17
CA GLY A 309 -3.33 -24.57 -21.66
C GLY A 309 -2.30 -24.35 -20.54
N ALA A 310 -2.45 -23.31 -19.75
CA ALA A 310 -1.57 -22.99 -18.63
C ALA A 310 -1.62 -24.03 -17.50
N MET A 311 -2.78 -24.67 -17.29
CA MET A 311 -2.88 -25.79 -16.34
C MET A 311 -2.06 -27.00 -16.81
N LEU A 312 -2.04 -27.31 -18.11
CA LEU A 312 -1.30 -28.44 -18.62
C LEU A 312 0.19 -28.16 -18.82
N LEU A 313 0.50 -26.92 -19.21
CA LEU A 313 1.86 -26.47 -19.52
C LEU A 313 2.07 -25.05 -18.99
N PRO A 314 2.39 -24.87 -17.70
CA PRO A 314 2.56 -23.55 -17.06
C PRO A 314 3.87 -22.89 -17.50
N ARG A 315 3.87 -22.30 -18.71
CA ARG A 315 4.99 -21.55 -19.30
C ARG A 315 4.61 -20.10 -19.48
N HIS A 316 5.60 -19.21 -19.41
CA HIS A 316 5.44 -17.78 -19.67
C HIS A 316 4.41 -17.12 -18.72
N LEU A 317 4.37 -17.59 -17.45
CA LEU A 317 3.49 -17.03 -16.44
C LEU A 317 4.01 -15.63 -16.04
N ALA A 318 3.13 -14.62 -16.00
CA ALA A 318 3.49 -13.24 -15.76
C ALA A 318 2.54 -12.58 -14.75
N ALA A 319 3.04 -11.57 -14.02
CA ALA A 319 2.24 -10.79 -13.09
C ALA A 319 1.18 -9.92 -13.78
N HIS A 320 1.40 -9.57 -15.05
CA HIS A 320 0.49 -8.75 -15.83
C HIS A 320 0.50 -9.18 -17.29
N TYR A 321 -0.68 -9.41 -17.85
CA TYR A 321 -0.89 -9.74 -19.25
C TYR A 321 -1.64 -8.61 -19.95
N PRO A 322 -1.02 -7.92 -20.91
CA PRO A 322 -1.66 -6.81 -21.63
C PRO A 322 -2.93 -7.22 -22.36
N TYR A 323 -3.89 -6.30 -22.43
CA TYR A 323 -5.12 -6.50 -23.20
C TYR A 323 -4.84 -6.24 -24.68
N LEU A 324 -4.50 -7.30 -25.42
CA LEU A 324 -4.19 -7.24 -26.86
C LEU A 324 -5.38 -7.73 -27.70
N ALA A 325 -5.49 -7.26 -28.95
CA ALA A 325 -6.51 -7.75 -29.87
C ALA A 325 -6.33 -9.26 -30.13
N VAL A 326 -7.42 -10.01 -30.05
CA VAL A 326 -7.42 -11.47 -30.26
C VAL A 326 -7.78 -11.78 -31.70
N PRO A 327 -6.97 -12.58 -32.41
CA PRO A 327 -7.26 -12.98 -33.81
C PRO A 327 -8.58 -13.76 -33.90
N PRO A 328 -9.43 -13.51 -34.95
CA PRO A 328 -10.71 -14.20 -35.07
C PRO A 328 -10.62 -15.74 -35.13
N PHE A 329 -9.55 -16.29 -35.68
CA PHE A 329 -9.37 -17.74 -35.76
C PHE A 329 -9.11 -18.37 -34.37
N GLU A 330 -8.45 -17.65 -33.45
CA GLU A 330 -8.27 -18.09 -32.07
C GLU A 330 -9.60 -18.10 -31.33
N VAL A 331 -10.44 -17.08 -31.54
CA VAL A 331 -11.78 -16.99 -30.96
C VAL A 331 -12.65 -18.16 -31.45
N ALA A 332 -12.65 -18.44 -32.76
CA ALA A 332 -13.38 -19.55 -33.32
C ALA A 332 -12.89 -20.91 -32.80
N GLY A 333 -11.58 -21.11 -32.75
CA GLY A 333 -10.97 -22.31 -32.19
C GLY A 333 -11.33 -22.51 -30.71
N ALA A 334 -11.27 -21.45 -29.91
CA ALA A 334 -11.65 -21.47 -28.51
C ALA A 334 -13.14 -21.84 -28.33
N ALA A 335 -14.03 -21.22 -29.10
CA ALA A 335 -15.46 -21.50 -29.05
C ALA A 335 -15.76 -22.96 -29.38
N ILE A 336 -15.17 -23.50 -30.46
CA ILE A 336 -15.32 -24.89 -30.86
C ILE A 336 -14.81 -25.85 -29.77
N LEU A 337 -13.63 -25.62 -29.24
CA LEU A 337 -13.04 -26.44 -28.17
C LEU A 337 -13.90 -26.44 -26.91
N LEU A 338 -14.35 -25.28 -26.44
CA LEU A 338 -15.21 -25.16 -25.27
C LEU A 338 -16.57 -25.85 -25.50
N ALA A 339 -17.16 -25.70 -26.68
CA ALA A 339 -18.41 -26.40 -27.04
C ALA A 339 -18.23 -27.90 -27.04
N LEU A 340 -17.12 -28.40 -27.61
CA LEU A 340 -16.79 -29.83 -27.65
C LEU A 340 -16.58 -30.41 -26.26
N LEU A 341 -15.78 -29.74 -25.41
CA LEU A 341 -15.52 -30.20 -24.03
C LEU A 341 -16.81 -30.20 -23.21
N THR A 342 -17.65 -29.19 -23.37
CA THR A 342 -18.96 -29.09 -22.71
C THR A 342 -19.87 -30.24 -23.17
N PHE A 343 -19.98 -30.48 -24.47
CA PHE A 343 -20.75 -31.62 -25.03
C PHE A 343 -20.26 -32.93 -24.50
N LEU A 344 -18.95 -33.18 -24.48
CA LEU A 344 -18.37 -34.42 -23.97
C LEU A 344 -18.63 -34.60 -22.46
N ALA A 345 -18.53 -33.53 -21.68
CA ALA A 345 -18.82 -33.56 -20.25
C ALA A 345 -20.28 -33.97 -19.97
N PHE A 346 -21.23 -33.39 -20.70
CA PHE A 346 -22.65 -33.78 -20.61
C PHE A 346 -22.89 -35.19 -21.12
N ARG A 347 -22.30 -35.61 -22.23
CA ARG A 347 -22.44 -36.95 -22.85
C ARG A 347 -21.92 -38.07 -21.94
N LEU A 348 -20.88 -37.73 -21.15
CA LEU A 348 -20.26 -38.68 -20.23
C LEU A 348 -20.82 -38.61 -18.80
N ALA A 349 -21.66 -37.64 -18.51
CA ALA A 349 -22.16 -37.36 -17.15
C ALA A 349 -22.79 -38.53 -16.43
N ALA A 350 -23.53 -39.39 -17.16
CA ALA A 350 -24.18 -40.56 -16.60
C ALA A 350 -23.16 -41.62 -16.13
N ARG A 351 -22.04 -41.76 -16.84
CA ARG A 351 -21.02 -42.80 -16.57
C ARG A 351 -19.86 -42.23 -15.72
N ARG A 352 -19.54 -40.94 -15.86
CA ARG A 352 -18.39 -40.25 -15.26
C ARG A 352 -18.80 -38.89 -14.75
N PRO A 353 -19.63 -38.80 -13.70
CA PRO A 353 -20.23 -37.56 -13.22
C PRO A 353 -19.21 -36.52 -12.76
N TYR A 354 -18.02 -36.92 -12.31
CA TYR A 354 -16.94 -36.07 -11.94
C TYR A 354 -16.42 -35.18 -13.08
N LEU A 355 -16.55 -35.64 -14.34
CA LEU A 355 -16.16 -34.81 -15.51
C LEU A 355 -17.08 -33.59 -15.66
N LEU A 356 -18.39 -33.79 -15.57
CA LEU A 356 -19.36 -32.69 -15.64
C LEU A 356 -19.22 -31.75 -14.44
N MET A 357 -19.11 -32.33 -13.25
CA MET A 357 -18.92 -31.52 -12.02
C MET A 357 -17.66 -30.67 -12.10
N GLY A 358 -16.51 -31.25 -12.43
CA GLY A 358 -15.24 -30.53 -12.52
C GLY A 358 -15.23 -29.49 -13.63
N TRP A 359 -15.84 -29.80 -14.78
CA TRP A 359 -15.97 -28.86 -15.89
C TRP A 359 -16.84 -27.64 -15.55
N LEU A 360 -18.02 -27.88 -14.97
CA LEU A 360 -18.92 -26.80 -14.57
C LEU A 360 -18.38 -26.00 -13.37
N TRP A 361 -17.64 -26.64 -12.45
CA TRP A 361 -16.92 -25.94 -11.41
C TRP A 361 -15.94 -24.92 -12.03
N TYR A 362 -15.09 -25.38 -12.95
CA TYR A 362 -14.13 -24.54 -13.62
C TYR A 362 -14.80 -23.37 -14.36
N LEU A 363 -15.78 -23.63 -15.20
CA LEU A 363 -16.50 -22.59 -15.95
C LEU A 363 -17.20 -21.62 -14.99
N GLY A 364 -17.94 -22.11 -14.01
CA GLY A 364 -18.78 -21.29 -13.14
C GLY A 364 -18.00 -20.43 -12.17
N THR A 365 -16.89 -20.93 -11.62
CA THR A 365 -16.10 -20.17 -10.65
C THR A 365 -15.21 -19.10 -11.30
N LEU A 366 -14.93 -19.19 -12.60
CA LEU A 366 -14.23 -18.13 -13.35
C LEU A 366 -15.14 -16.96 -13.78
N VAL A 367 -16.47 -17.14 -13.80
CA VAL A 367 -17.42 -16.11 -14.29
C VAL A 367 -17.16 -14.72 -13.70
N PRO A 368 -16.93 -14.54 -12.40
CA PRO A 368 -16.74 -13.21 -11.82
C PRO A 368 -15.48 -12.47 -12.31
N VAL A 369 -14.47 -13.19 -12.81
CA VAL A 369 -13.14 -12.66 -13.12
C VAL A 369 -12.66 -12.91 -14.56
N ILE A 370 -13.46 -13.60 -15.37
CA ILE A 370 -13.08 -13.98 -16.74
C ILE A 370 -13.08 -12.81 -17.73
N GLY A 371 -13.52 -11.61 -17.30
CA GLY A 371 -13.54 -10.40 -18.15
C GLY A 371 -14.91 -10.05 -18.75
N LEU A 372 -16.02 -10.70 -18.32
CA LEU A 372 -17.37 -10.24 -18.67
C LEU A 372 -17.64 -8.85 -18.08
N VAL A 373 -17.23 -8.62 -16.85
CA VAL A 373 -17.09 -7.29 -16.24
C VAL A 373 -15.59 -7.03 -16.17
N GLN A 374 -15.11 -6.11 -17.00
CA GLN A 374 -13.68 -5.78 -17.04
C GLN A 374 -13.31 -4.88 -15.86
N VAL A 375 -12.35 -5.33 -15.07
CA VAL A 375 -11.77 -4.59 -13.95
C VAL A 375 -10.26 -4.53 -14.18
N GLY A 376 -9.72 -3.31 -14.25
CA GLY A 376 -8.32 -3.09 -14.59
C GLY A 376 -8.02 -3.25 -16.09
N ASP A 377 -6.73 -3.23 -16.42
CA ASP A 377 -6.17 -3.19 -17.79
C ASP A 377 -5.60 -4.54 -18.27
N GLN A 378 -5.71 -5.58 -17.46
CA GLN A 378 -5.18 -6.91 -17.78
C GLN A 378 -6.19 -7.78 -18.54
N ALA A 379 -5.71 -8.60 -19.48
CA ALA A 379 -6.53 -9.55 -20.23
C ALA A 379 -6.95 -10.75 -19.36
N TRP A 380 -6.02 -11.28 -18.58
CA TRP A 380 -6.20 -12.37 -17.62
C TRP A 380 -5.16 -12.26 -16.49
N ALA A 381 -5.26 -13.11 -15.46
CA ALA A 381 -4.29 -13.21 -14.38
C ALA A 381 -4.22 -14.65 -13.85
N ASP A 382 -3.03 -15.13 -13.53
CA ASP A 382 -2.81 -16.50 -13.07
C ASP A 382 -3.57 -16.79 -11.77
N ARG A 383 -3.63 -15.81 -10.86
CA ARG A 383 -4.37 -15.88 -9.59
C ARG A 383 -5.86 -16.18 -9.73
N TYR A 384 -6.47 -15.87 -10.87
CA TYR A 384 -7.89 -16.18 -11.11
C TYR A 384 -8.16 -17.68 -11.17
N THR A 385 -7.13 -18.51 -11.36
CA THR A 385 -7.22 -19.96 -11.46
C THR A 385 -7.24 -20.68 -10.10
N TYR A 386 -6.94 -19.99 -9.00
CA TYR A 386 -6.67 -20.58 -7.69
C TYR A 386 -7.78 -21.51 -7.17
N ILE A 387 -9.03 -21.12 -7.22
CA ILE A 387 -10.19 -21.97 -6.87
C ILE A 387 -10.72 -22.76 -8.09
N PRO A 388 -10.81 -22.17 -9.28
CA PRO A 388 -11.36 -22.84 -10.47
C PRO A 388 -10.65 -24.13 -10.89
N LEU A 389 -9.33 -24.18 -10.79
CA LEU A 389 -8.57 -25.37 -11.19
C LEU A 389 -8.86 -26.61 -10.34
N ILE A 390 -9.38 -26.46 -9.13
CA ILE A 390 -9.76 -27.61 -8.29
C ILE A 390 -10.73 -28.52 -9.04
N GLY A 391 -11.73 -27.96 -9.73
CA GLY A 391 -12.67 -28.71 -10.55
C GLY A 391 -11.98 -29.50 -11.65
N LEU A 392 -11.05 -28.88 -12.38
CA LEU A 392 -10.30 -29.56 -13.43
C LEU A 392 -9.34 -30.60 -12.88
N PHE A 393 -8.68 -30.36 -11.76
CA PHE A 393 -7.83 -31.34 -11.11
C PHE A 393 -8.63 -32.59 -10.68
N VAL A 394 -9.86 -32.41 -10.18
CA VAL A 394 -10.76 -33.54 -9.91
C VAL A 394 -11.08 -34.28 -11.20
N ALA A 395 -11.50 -33.59 -12.26
CA ALA A 395 -11.85 -34.21 -13.53
C ALA A 395 -10.67 -35.03 -14.14
N VAL A 396 -9.47 -34.45 -14.13
CA VAL A 396 -8.25 -35.08 -14.65
C VAL A 396 -7.83 -36.27 -13.81
N VAL A 397 -7.70 -36.09 -12.47
CA VAL A 397 -7.20 -37.17 -11.58
C VAL A 397 -8.15 -38.38 -11.58
N TRP A 398 -9.46 -38.15 -11.50
CA TRP A 398 -10.45 -39.25 -11.57
C TRP A 398 -10.47 -39.87 -12.97
N GLY A 399 -10.40 -39.05 -14.04
CA GLY A 399 -10.38 -39.52 -15.43
C GLY A 399 -9.17 -40.40 -15.76
N VAL A 400 -7.98 -39.90 -15.39
CA VAL A 400 -6.72 -40.67 -15.57
C VAL A 400 -6.76 -41.96 -14.74
N SER A 401 -7.21 -41.89 -13.51
CA SER A 401 -7.33 -43.06 -12.64
C SER A 401 -8.28 -44.12 -13.21
N ASP A 402 -9.46 -43.70 -13.72
CA ASP A 402 -10.44 -44.62 -14.31
C ASP A 402 -9.94 -45.25 -15.64
N PHE A 403 -9.29 -44.41 -16.49
CA PHE A 403 -8.67 -44.88 -17.72
C PHE A 403 -7.58 -45.94 -17.43
N ALA A 404 -6.75 -45.61 -16.47
CA ALA A 404 -5.66 -46.50 -16.07
C ALA A 404 -6.13 -47.81 -15.45
N THR A 405 -7.16 -47.77 -14.59
CA THR A 405 -7.76 -48.98 -14.04
C THR A 405 -8.38 -49.82 -15.15
N GLY A 406 -8.98 -49.18 -16.18
CA GLY A 406 -9.48 -49.86 -17.36
C GLY A 406 -8.39 -50.53 -18.22
N LEU A 407 -7.22 -49.88 -18.38
CA LEU A 407 -6.06 -50.48 -19.06
C LEU A 407 -5.49 -51.67 -18.28
N VAL A 408 -5.30 -51.51 -16.96
CA VAL A 408 -4.80 -52.59 -16.10
C VAL A 408 -5.75 -53.79 -16.12
N ALA A 409 -7.07 -53.54 -16.15
CA ALA A 409 -8.05 -54.64 -16.24
C ALA A 409 -7.99 -55.38 -17.59
N ARG A 410 -7.70 -54.69 -18.70
CA ARG A 410 -7.54 -55.29 -20.05
C ARG A 410 -6.19 -55.95 -20.24
N ALA A 411 -5.12 -55.44 -19.66
CA ALA A 411 -3.77 -55.96 -19.80
C ALA A 411 -3.46 -57.15 -18.87
N GLY A 412 -4.42 -57.65 -18.08
CA GLY A 412 -4.22 -58.74 -17.12
C GLY A 412 -3.18 -58.33 -16.06
N LYS A 413 -3.54 -58.13 -14.84
CA LYS A 413 -2.78 -57.84 -13.60
C LYS A 413 -1.23 -57.58 -13.72
N HIS A 414 -0.75 -57.03 -14.83
CA HIS A 414 0.69 -56.74 -15.00
C HIS A 414 1.11 -55.63 -14.02
N PRO A 415 2.10 -55.90 -13.15
CA PRO A 415 2.60 -54.89 -12.18
C PRO A 415 3.21 -53.66 -12.87
N SER A 416 3.68 -53.79 -14.12
CA SER A 416 4.24 -52.71 -14.95
C SER A 416 3.27 -51.55 -15.22
N ALA A 417 1.96 -51.82 -15.41
CA ALA A 417 0.98 -50.76 -15.62
C ALA A 417 0.73 -49.91 -14.36
N ARG A 418 0.75 -50.52 -13.19
CA ARG A 418 0.65 -49.78 -11.91
C ARG A 418 1.90 -48.93 -11.66
N LEU A 419 3.09 -49.49 -11.94
CA LEU A 419 4.34 -48.78 -11.81
C LEU A 419 4.40 -47.56 -12.74
N GLY A 420 3.91 -47.73 -13.99
CA GLY A 420 3.81 -46.64 -14.95
C GLY A 420 2.96 -45.45 -14.47
N LEU A 421 1.83 -45.75 -13.77
CA LEU A 421 0.96 -44.72 -13.20
C LEU A 421 1.62 -43.98 -12.02
N VAL A 422 2.27 -44.75 -11.14
CA VAL A 422 3.01 -44.13 -10.02
C VAL A 422 4.15 -43.25 -10.56
N ALA A 423 4.86 -43.70 -11.56
CA ALA A 423 5.93 -42.94 -12.22
C ALA A 423 5.38 -41.68 -12.87
N LEU A 424 4.25 -41.73 -13.58
CA LEU A 424 3.59 -40.57 -14.17
C LEU A 424 3.17 -39.54 -13.10
N ALA A 425 2.55 -40.02 -12.02
CA ALA A 425 2.17 -39.14 -10.92
C ALA A 425 3.39 -38.47 -10.24
N ALA A 426 4.45 -39.24 -10.00
CA ALA A 426 5.68 -38.77 -9.41
C ALA A 426 6.39 -37.76 -10.31
N THR A 427 6.54 -38.03 -11.62
CA THR A 427 7.17 -37.10 -12.57
C THR A 427 6.36 -35.84 -12.75
N SER A 428 5.01 -35.92 -12.81
CA SER A 428 4.15 -34.75 -12.85
C SER A 428 4.28 -33.92 -11.58
N GLY A 429 4.30 -34.55 -10.41
CA GLY A 429 4.52 -33.86 -9.12
C GLY A 429 5.88 -33.13 -9.07
N LEU A 430 6.96 -33.81 -9.49
CA LEU A 430 8.29 -33.22 -9.55
C LEU A 430 8.36 -32.06 -10.55
N ALA A 431 7.73 -32.21 -11.72
CA ALA A 431 7.66 -31.12 -12.71
C ALA A 431 6.92 -29.89 -12.17
N MET A 432 5.81 -30.08 -11.42
CA MET A 432 5.08 -28.98 -10.77
C MET A 432 5.93 -28.31 -9.69
N LEU A 433 6.58 -29.08 -8.82
CA LEU A 433 7.49 -28.54 -7.80
C LEU A 433 8.63 -27.73 -8.40
N ALA A 434 9.27 -28.26 -9.46
CA ALA A 434 10.32 -27.54 -10.17
C ALA A 434 9.79 -26.26 -10.82
N GLY A 435 8.65 -26.31 -11.51
CA GLY A 435 8.00 -25.16 -12.12
C GLY A 435 7.62 -24.10 -11.08
N THR A 436 7.05 -24.50 -9.95
CA THR A 436 6.71 -23.59 -8.84
C THR A 436 7.95 -22.93 -8.25
N SER A 437 9.03 -23.71 -8.02
CA SER A 437 10.29 -23.16 -7.51
C SER A 437 10.94 -22.17 -8.49
N LEU A 438 10.83 -22.41 -9.80
CA LEU A 438 11.33 -21.50 -10.82
C LEU A 438 10.47 -20.21 -10.87
N GLN A 439 9.15 -20.36 -10.90
CA GLN A 439 8.23 -19.23 -10.93
C GLN A 439 8.37 -18.36 -9.68
N LEU A 440 8.56 -18.96 -8.52
CA LEU A 440 8.73 -18.25 -7.25
C LEU A 440 9.92 -17.29 -7.26
N ARG A 441 11.00 -17.62 -7.97
CA ARG A 441 12.20 -16.76 -8.08
C ARG A 441 11.89 -15.41 -8.73
N HIS A 442 10.92 -15.34 -9.63
CA HIS A 442 10.52 -14.10 -10.29
C HIS A 442 9.76 -13.17 -9.34
N TRP A 443 9.13 -13.70 -8.29
CA TRP A 443 8.38 -12.96 -7.27
C TRP A 443 9.24 -12.42 -6.12
N LYS A 444 10.58 -12.48 -6.25
CA LYS A 444 11.50 -12.06 -5.20
C LYS A 444 11.40 -10.57 -4.87
N ASN A 445 11.35 -9.72 -5.87
CA ASN A 445 11.19 -8.28 -5.75
C ASN A 445 10.55 -7.69 -7.02
N THR A 446 10.20 -6.40 -6.97
CA THR A 446 9.55 -5.71 -8.09
C THR A 446 10.35 -5.80 -9.39
N ARG A 447 11.69 -5.66 -9.33
CA ARG A 447 12.55 -5.71 -10.51
C ARG A 447 12.48 -7.07 -11.20
N THR A 448 12.77 -8.15 -10.48
CA THR A 448 12.78 -9.50 -11.07
C THR A 448 11.40 -9.90 -11.60
N LEU A 449 10.32 -9.42 -10.95
CA LEU A 449 8.96 -9.68 -11.38
C LEU A 449 8.65 -9.04 -12.73
N PHE A 450 8.95 -7.75 -12.88
CA PHE A 450 8.60 -7.01 -14.10
C PHE A 450 9.61 -7.21 -15.23
N GLU A 451 10.88 -7.50 -14.95
CA GLU A 451 11.84 -7.98 -15.96
C GLU A 451 11.36 -9.29 -16.59
N HIS A 452 10.90 -10.23 -15.76
CA HIS A 452 10.32 -11.47 -16.28
C HIS A 452 9.04 -11.22 -17.07
N ALA A 453 8.11 -10.41 -16.54
CA ALA A 453 6.87 -10.08 -17.23
C ALA A 453 7.13 -9.43 -18.59
N ALA A 454 8.07 -8.48 -18.69
CA ALA A 454 8.46 -7.85 -19.95
C ALA A 454 9.10 -8.84 -20.95
N ALA A 455 9.85 -9.84 -20.45
CA ALA A 455 10.50 -10.84 -21.29
C ALA A 455 9.55 -11.89 -21.87
N VAL A 456 8.47 -12.25 -21.13
CA VAL A 456 7.57 -13.34 -21.53
C VAL A 456 6.24 -12.88 -22.15
N THR A 457 5.96 -11.57 -22.15
CA THR A 457 4.76 -10.97 -22.74
C THR A 457 5.12 -9.96 -23.82
N GLN A 458 4.23 -9.76 -24.77
CA GLN A 458 4.41 -8.78 -25.84
C GLN A 458 3.81 -7.43 -25.45
N ASN A 459 4.47 -6.33 -25.82
CA ASN A 459 3.98 -4.95 -25.67
C ASN A 459 3.49 -4.62 -24.23
N ASN A 460 4.18 -5.13 -23.22
CA ASN A 460 3.78 -4.95 -21.83
C ASN A 460 4.15 -3.55 -21.33
N THR A 461 3.34 -2.57 -21.69
CA THR A 461 3.50 -1.17 -21.28
C THR A 461 3.66 -1.04 -19.76
N ARG A 462 2.84 -1.78 -18.98
CA ARG A 462 2.90 -1.70 -17.52
C ARG A 462 4.23 -2.19 -16.97
N ALA A 463 4.72 -3.34 -17.43
CA ALA A 463 6.01 -3.85 -16.97
C ALA A 463 7.15 -2.87 -17.28
N ILE A 464 7.17 -2.32 -18.49
CA ILE A 464 8.19 -1.34 -18.91
C ILE A 464 8.08 -0.04 -18.12
N THR A 465 6.85 0.45 -17.84
CA THR A 465 6.64 1.65 -17.02
C THR A 465 7.14 1.46 -15.58
N VAL A 466 6.86 0.31 -14.96
CA VAL A 466 7.34 0.00 -13.61
C VAL A 466 8.86 -0.09 -13.58
N LEU A 467 9.49 -0.74 -14.56
CA LEU A 467 10.97 -0.80 -14.67
C LEU A 467 11.57 0.60 -14.85
N GLY A 468 10.94 1.45 -15.67
CA GLY A 468 11.33 2.86 -15.79
C GLY A 468 11.27 3.61 -14.46
N SER A 469 10.22 3.37 -13.65
CA SER A 469 10.06 4.00 -12.35
C SER A 469 11.14 3.55 -11.35
N LEU A 470 11.55 2.28 -11.38
CA LEU A 470 12.66 1.77 -10.58
C LEU A 470 13.99 2.44 -10.97
N LEU A 471 14.26 2.58 -12.28
CA LEU A 471 15.46 3.27 -12.75
C LEU A 471 15.45 4.75 -12.36
N ALA A 472 14.31 5.42 -12.44
CA ALA A 472 14.17 6.81 -12.00
C ALA A 472 14.45 6.95 -10.50
N ALA A 473 13.97 6.02 -9.68
CA ALA A 473 14.26 5.99 -8.23
C ALA A 473 15.76 5.75 -7.92
N GLU A 474 16.47 5.03 -8.81
CA GLU A 474 17.93 4.84 -8.73
C GLU A 474 18.73 6.05 -9.25
N GLY A 475 18.07 7.11 -9.71
CA GLY A 475 18.70 8.28 -10.31
C GLY A 475 19.15 8.08 -11.77
N LYS A 476 18.83 6.96 -12.41
CA LYS A 476 19.16 6.64 -13.82
C LYS A 476 18.12 7.23 -14.76
N LEU A 477 18.02 8.58 -14.77
CA LEU A 477 16.92 9.29 -15.42
C LEU A 477 16.88 9.06 -16.94
N GLU A 478 18.03 9.01 -17.61
CA GLU A 478 18.10 8.78 -19.06
C GLU A 478 17.61 7.39 -19.47
N GLU A 479 17.97 6.37 -18.68
CA GLU A 479 17.50 4.99 -18.92
C GLU A 479 16.00 4.89 -18.67
N ALA A 480 15.48 5.54 -17.62
CA ALA A 480 14.07 5.62 -17.31
C ALA A 480 13.28 6.27 -18.46
N LYS A 481 13.74 7.39 -19.01
CA LYS A 481 13.12 8.07 -20.17
C LYS A 481 13.06 7.18 -21.41
N ARG A 482 14.12 6.40 -21.66
CA ARG A 482 14.14 5.44 -22.78
C ARG A 482 13.04 4.37 -22.61
N LEU A 483 12.87 3.83 -21.39
CA LEU A 483 11.82 2.86 -21.12
C LEU A 483 10.43 3.49 -21.23
N TYR A 484 10.23 4.73 -20.74
CA TYR A 484 8.95 5.41 -20.90
C TYR A 484 8.63 5.71 -22.37
N ALA A 485 9.63 6.11 -23.17
CA ALA A 485 9.45 6.27 -24.61
C ALA A 485 9.04 4.96 -25.30
N LEU A 486 9.66 3.83 -24.90
CA LEU A 486 9.29 2.51 -25.38
C LEU A 486 7.85 2.15 -24.95
N ALA A 487 7.49 2.38 -23.69
CA ALA A 487 6.13 2.14 -23.20
C ALA A 487 5.09 2.94 -23.97
N LEU A 488 5.37 4.24 -24.22
CA LEU A 488 4.50 5.12 -25.01
C LEU A 488 4.46 4.75 -26.49
N SER A 489 5.47 4.08 -27.05
CA SER A 489 5.40 3.55 -28.40
C SER A 489 4.38 2.42 -28.53
N TYR A 490 4.11 1.67 -27.47
CA TYR A 490 3.09 0.62 -27.42
C TYR A 490 1.70 1.15 -27.03
N SER A 491 1.65 2.12 -26.14
CA SER A 491 0.42 2.77 -25.67
C SER A 491 0.65 4.28 -25.54
N PRO A 492 0.43 5.04 -26.64
CA PRO A 492 0.74 6.47 -26.67
C PRO A 492 0.01 7.33 -25.64
N ASP A 493 -1.15 6.87 -25.19
CA ASP A 493 -1.98 7.60 -24.22
C ASP A 493 -1.93 6.98 -22.82
N ASN A 494 -0.88 6.19 -22.48
CA ASN A 494 -0.81 5.57 -21.14
C ASN A 494 -0.60 6.63 -20.05
N PRO A 495 -1.60 6.85 -19.16
CA PRO A 495 -1.56 7.95 -18.19
C PRO A 495 -0.49 7.76 -17.12
N GLU A 496 -0.25 6.51 -16.70
CA GLU A 496 0.79 6.19 -15.70
C GLU A 496 2.18 6.48 -16.25
N THR A 497 2.42 6.15 -17.51
CA THR A 497 3.71 6.42 -18.15
C THR A 497 3.95 7.91 -18.32
N HIS A 498 2.93 8.68 -18.76
CA HIS A 498 3.01 10.14 -18.86
C HIS A 498 3.26 10.78 -17.50
N PHE A 499 2.53 10.34 -16.47
CA PHE A 499 2.72 10.82 -15.10
C PHE A 499 4.15 10.59 -14.60
N ASN A 500 4.71 9.40 -14.80
CA ASN A 500 6.06 9.06 -14.36
C ASN A 500 7.15 9.77 -15.21
N LEU A 501 6.92 9.95 -16.50
CA LEU A 501 7.80 10.76 -17.36
C LEU A 501 7.82 12.22 -16.90
N GLY A 502 6.65 12.79 -16.57
CA GLY A 502 6.55 14.13 -15.99
C GLY A 502 7.36 14.28 -14.70
N LYS A 503 7.34 13.28 -13.82
CA LYS A 503 8.18 13.28 -12.59
C LYS A 503 9.67 13.32 -12.91
N VAL A 504 10.13 12.58 -13.89
CA VAL A 504 11.55 12.59 -14.31
C VAL A 504 11.92 13.95 -14.88
N LEU A 505 11.08 14.52 -15.74
CA LEU A 505 11.30 15.85 -16.30
C LEU A 505 11.31 16.95 -15.24
N ASP A 506 10.46 16.86 -14.21
CA ASP A 506 10.46 17.76 -13.06
C ASP A 506 11.78 17.66 -12.26
N GLN A 507 12.30 16.46 -12.07
CA GLN A 507 13.62 16.27 -11.41
C GLN A 507 14.77 16.86 -12.23
N GLU A 508 14.68 16.84 -13.56
CA GLU A 508 15.65 17.50 -14.45
C GLU A 508 15.48 19.03 -14.52
N GLY A 509 14.45 19.60 -13.88
CA GLY A 509 14.14 21.03 -13.96
C GLY A 509 13.42 21.45 -15.25
N ARG A 510 13.02 20.53 -16.13
CA ARG A 510 12.28 20.75 -17.38
C ARG A 510 10.79 20.93 -17.09
N LEU A 511 10.47 21.98 -16.34
CA LEU A 511 9.17 22.15 -15.71
C LEU A 511 8.02 22.27 -16.72
N ASP A 512 8.20 22.98 -17.84
CA ASP A 512 7.13 23.12 -18.85
C ASP A 512 6.80 21.79 -19.51
N GLU A 513 7.80 20.96 -19.80
CA GLU A 513 7.61 19.64 -20.35
C GLU A 513 6.98 18.69 -19.32
N ALA A 514 7.38 18.79 -18.05
CA ALA A 514 6.77 18.03 -16.97
C ALA A 514 5.26 18.34 -16.84
N ILE A 515 4.88 19.62 -16.90
CA ILE A 515 3.49 20.06 -16.84
C ILE A 515 2.71 19.50 -18.04
N ALA A 516 3.30 19.50 -19.24
CA ALA A 516 2.66 18.92 -20.43
C ALA A 516 2.42 17.43 -20.26
N GLU A 517 3.39 16.68 -19.72
CA GLU A 517 3.24 15.23 -19.48
C GLU A 517 2.23 14.92 -18.38
N TYR A 518 2.21 15.69 -17.28
CA TYR A 518 1.15 15.59 -16.28
C TYR A 518 -0.23 15.89 -16.89
N GLY A 519 -0.33 16.89 -17.78
CA GLY A 519 -1.55 17.20 -18.50
C GLY A 519 -2.08 16.02 -19.32
N ARG A 520 -1.18 15.26 -19.96
CA ARG A 520 -1.55 14.03 -20.69
C ARG A 520 -2.02 12.90 -19.78
N SER A 521 -1.64 12.90 -18.51
CA SER A 521 -2.12 11.88 -17.55
C SER A 521 -3.53 12.16 -17.02
N LEU A 522 -4.07 13.37 -17.18
CA LEU A 522 -5.35 13.81 -16.62
C LEU A 522 -6.59 13.10 -17.17
N TRP A 523 -6.52 12.46 -18.34
CA TRP A 523 -7.68 11.76 -18.88
C TRP A 523 -8.08 10.52 -18.07
N SER A 524 -7.17 9.97 -17.23
CA SER A 524 -7.47 8.88 -16.31
C SER A 524 -7.75 9.41 -14.89
N ARG A 525 -8.98 9.21 -14.42
CA ARG A 525 -9.40 9.65 -13.07
C ARG A 525 -8.51 9.17 -11.93
N GLN A 526 -7.87 8.03 -12.09
CA GLN A 526 -6.95 7.48 -11.10
C GLN A 526 -5.73 8.37 -10.83
N TRP A 527 -5.35 9.19 -11.80
CA TRP A 527 -4.15 10.02 -11.73
C TRP A 527 -4.44 11.51 -11.60
N GLN A 528 -5.71 11.93 -11.77
CA GLN A 528 -6.08 13.34 -11.87
C GLN A 528 -5.66 14.16 -10.65
N ASP A 529 -6.01 13.72 -9.44
CA ASP A 529 -5.67 14.45 -8.21
C ASP A 529 -4.16 14.59 -8.04
N LYS A 530 -3.42 13.49 -8.23
CA LYS A 530 -1.95 13.46 -8.15
C LYS A 530 -1.28 14.31 -9.22
N ALA A 531 -1.79 14.25 -10.44
CA ALA A 531 -1.27 15.06 -11.55
C ALA A 531 -1.50 16.55 -11.31
N HIS A 532 -2.68 16.95 -10.85
CA HIS A 532 -2.94 18.35 -10.46
C HIS A 532 -2.02 18.80 -9.32
N ILE A 533 -1.75 17.96 -8.31
CA ILE A 533 -0.78 18.29 -7.25
C ILE A 533 0.61 18.55 -7.85
N LEU A 534 1.11 17.66 -8.71
CA LEU A 534 2.45 17.81 -9.28
C LEU A 534 2.56 18.95 -10.30
N MET A 535 1.51 19.21 -11.07
CA MET A 535 1.42 20.41 -11.91
C MET A 535 1.51 21.68 -11.05
N GLY A 536 0.77 21.72 -9.95
CA GLY A 536 0.83 22.82 -8.98
C GLY A 536 2.24 22.98 -8.39
N VAL A 537 2.93 21.89 -8.06
CA VAL A 537 4.32 21.93 -7.58
C VAL A 537 5.27 22.50 -8.64
N ALA A 538 5.16 22.04 -9.89
CA ALA A 538 6.00 22.53 -10.97
C ALA A 538 5.76 24.04 -11.27
N LEU A 539 4.49 24.45 -11.28
CA LEU A 539 4.10 25.87 -11.43
C LEU A 539 4.60 26.74 -10.27
N ALA A 540 4.52 26.24 -9.03
CA ALA A 540 5.04 26.96 -7.87
C ALA A 540 6.57 27.13 -7.93
N LYS A 541 7.32 26.13 -8.44
CA LYS A 541 8.75 26.26 -8.73
C LYS A 541 9.04 27.35 -9.78
N GLN A 542 8.12 27.55 -10.73
CA GLN A 542 8.19 28.65 -11.71
C GLN A 542 7.66 29.97 -11.15
N GLN A 543 7.30 30.07 -9.87
CA GLN A 543 6.69 31.23 -9.22
C GLN A 543 5.32 31.64 -9.80
N LYS A 544 4.67 30.79 -10.55
CA LYS A 544 3.30 30.98 -11.10
C LYS A 544 2.25 30.58 -10.05
N TYR A 545 2.22 31.34 -8.97
CA TYR A 545 1.47 30.98 -7.75
C TYR A 545 -0.04 30.89 -7.94
N GLU A 546 -0.66 31.78 -8.74
CA GLU A 546 -2.11 31.73 -9.03
C GLU A 546 -2.49 30.44 -9.76
N GLN A 547 -1.68 30.03 -10.75
CA GLN A 547 -1.93 28.82 -11.52
C GLN A 547 -1.71 27.57 -10.63
N ALA A 548 -0.67 27.60 -9.80
CA ALA A 548 -0.41 26.53 -8.84
C ALA A 548 -1.59 26.33 -7.86
N ALA A 549 -2.11 27.45 -7.29
CA ALA A 549 -3.27 27.42 -6.40
C ALA A 549 -4.52 26.87 -7.09
N ALA A 550 -4.76 27.22 -8.36
CA ALA A 550 -5.87 26.68 -9.13
C ALA A 550 -5.76 25.15 -9.26
N HIS A 551 -4.59 24.61 -9.59
CA HIS A 551 -4.38 23.18 -9.69
C HIS A 551 -4.54 22.44 -8.34
N TYR A 552 -4.08 23.02 -7.22
CA TYR A 552 -4.32 22.45 -5.90
C TYR A 552 -5.79 22.44 -5.52
N ARG A 553 -6.57 23.47 -5.90
CA ARG A 553 -8.02 23.48 -5.69
C ARG A 553 -8.73 22.42 -6.52
N GLU A 554 -8.31 22.18 -7.78
CA GLU A 554 -8.80 21.06 -8.58
C GLU A 554 -8.46 19.71 -7.96
N ALA A 555 -7.25 19.54 -7.43
CA ALA A 555 -6.88 18.32 -6.71
C ALA A 555 -7.78 18.08 -5.48
N LEU A 556 -8.08 19.15 -4.71
CA LEU A 556 -8.96 19.08 -3.56
C LEU A 556 -10.44 18.84 -3.94
N ALA A 557 -10.89 19.33 -5.09
CA ALA A 557 -12.22 19.04 -5.61
C ALA A 557 -12.37 17.55 -6.00
N LEU A 558 -11.28 16.92 -6.44
CA LEU A 558 -11.24 15.50 -6.79
C LEU A 558 -11.03 14.61 -5.55
N ASN A 559 -10.20 15.05 -4.62
CA ASN A 559 -9.87 14.34 -3.38
C ASN A 559 -9.79 15.32 -2.20
N PRO A 560 -10.94 15.57 -1.52
CA PRO A 560 -11.00 16.50 -0.39
C PRO A 560 -10.17 16.06 0.84
N GLU A 561 -9.77 14.79 0.91
CA GLU A 561 -8.99 14.26 2.03
C GLU A 561 -7.47 14.31 1.77
N SER A 562 -7.02 15.08 0.80
CA SER A 562 -5.60 15.18 0.45
C SER A 562 -4.86 16.19 1.33
N ALA A 563 -4.31 15.74 2.46
CA ALA A 563 -3.45 16.57 3.32
C ALA A 563 -2.29 17.23 2.57
N THR A 564 -1.73 16.54 1.57
CA THR A 564 -0.66 17.07 0.73
C THR A 564 -1.12 18.25 -0.13
N ALA A 565 -2.32 18.17 -0.72
CA ALA A 565 -2.86 19.25 -1.53
C ALA A 565 -3.18 20.48 -0.66
N GLU A 566 -3.78 20.27 0.53
CA GLU A 566 -4.03 21.32 1.51
C GLU A 566 -2.73 22.03 1.93
N ASN A 567 -1.69 21.29 2.31
CA ASN A 567 -0.40 21.86 2.68
C ASN A 567 0.25 22.63 1.52
N ASN A 568 0.18 22.12 0.29
CA ASN A 568 0.78 22.78 -0.86
C ASN A 568 0.02 24.06 -1.27
N LEU A 569 -1.31 24.05 -1.18
CA LEU A 569 -2.14 25.24 -1.36
C LEU A 569 -1.79 26.30 -0.31
N ALA A 570 -1.72 25.90 0.96
CA ALA A 570 -1.34 26.78 2.04
C ALA A 570 0.04 27.43 1.81
N ARG A 571 1.02 26.67 1.35
CA ARG A 571 2.36 27.15 1.07
C ARG A 571 2.37 28.23 -0.03
N VAL A 572 1.58 28.03 -1.08
CA VAL A 572 1.45 29.03 -2.16
C VAL A 572 0.74 30.28 -1.67
N LEU A 573 -0.34 30.16 -0.91
CA LEU A 573 -1.04 31.28 -0.29
C LEU A 573 -0.14 32.05 0.68
N HIS A 574 0.68 31.35 1.44
CA HIS A 574 1.70 31.96 2.31
C HIS A 574 2.70 32.77 1.49
N SER A 575 3.19 32.25 0.37
CA SER A 575 4.11 32.97 -0.53
C SER A 575 3.47 34.19 -1.18
N GLN A 576 2.15 34.22 -1.31
CA GLN A 576 1.37 35.39 -1.79
C GLN A 576 1.02 36.39 -0.68
N GLY A 577 1.42 36.12 0.57
CA GLY A 577 1.10 36.96 1.73
C GLY A 577 -0.31 36.81 2.27
N GLN A 578 -1.08 35.80 1.81
CA GLN A 578 -2.45 35.50 2.26
C GLN A 578 -2.39 34.62 3.54
N LEU A 579 -1.82 35.22 4.62
CA LEU A 579 -1.41 34.46 5.81
C LEU A 579 -2.56 33.76 6.53
N ASP A 580 -3.74 34.40 6.63
CA ASP A 580 -4.90 33.79 7.34
C ASP A 580 -5.52 32.65 6.57
N GLU A 581 -5.55 32.73 5.24
CA GLU A 581 -6.04 31.64 4.39
C GLU A 581 -5.06 30.47 4.41
N ALA A 582 -3.75 30.77 4.30
CA ALA A 582 -2.70 29.78 4.43
C ALA A 582 -2.78 29.00 5.75
N ARG A 583 -3.00 29.73 6.87
CA ARG A 583 -3.17 29.08 8.19
C ARG A 583 -4.34 28.10 8.22
N ARG A 584 -5.49 28.47 7.65
CA ARG A 584 -6.66 27.57 7.59
C ARG A 584 -6.34 26.28 6.85
N HIS A 585 -5.68 26.38 5.71
CA HIS A 585 -5.31 25.20 4.91
C HIS A 585 -4.21 24.36 5.57
N TYR A 586 -3.22 24.97 6.27
CA TYR A 586 -2.26 24.16 7.07
C TYR A 586 -2.95 23.41 8.20
N VAL A 587 -3.91 24.03 8.89
CA VAL A 587 -4.69 23.37 9.94
C VAL A 587 -5.51 22.23 9.34
N ALA A 588 -6.20 22.44 8.21
CA ALA A 588 -6.95 21.38 7.51
C ALA A 588 -6.03 20.20 7.11
N ALA A 589 -4.82 20.50 6.62
CA ALA A 589 -3.84 19.45 6.32
C ALA A 589 -3.48 18.61 7.57
N LEU A 590 -3.35 19.25 8.73
CA LEU A 590 -3.03 18.57 9.98
C LEU A 590 -4.22 17.87 10.64
N GLU A 591 -5.45 18.30 10.37
CA GLU A 591 -6.66 17.56 10.74
C GLU A 591 -6.76 16.25 9.95
N LEU A 592 -6.39 16.27 8.66
CA LEU A 592 -6.34 15.09 7.80
C LEU A 592 -5.15 14.16 8.11
N ASP A 593 -3.97 14.73 8.29
CA ASP A 593 -2.76 13.99 8.69
C ASP A 593 -1.96 14.75 9.76
N PRO A 594 -2.21 14.47 11.05
CA PRO A 594 -1.48 15.10 12.16
C PRO A 594 0.04 14.82 12.14
N ARG A 595 0.49 13.82 11.38
CA ARG A 595 1.89 13.43 11.27
C ARG A 595 2.59 13.99 10.04
N LEU A 596 1.95 14.86 9.28
CA LEU A 596 2.56 15.51 8.12
C LEU A 596 3.58 16.56 8.60
N ALA A 597 4.85 16.15 8.74
CA ALA A 597 5.92 16.98 9.29
C ALA A 597 6.10 18.30 8.53
N GLN A 598 5.92 18.30 7.21
CA GLN A 598 6.00 19.52 6.39
C GLN A 598 4.91 20.54 6.77
N ALA A 599 3.67 20.08 7.02
CA ALA A 599 2.60 20.98 7.43
C ALA A 599 2.85 21.53 8.84
N GLN A 600 3.37 20.70 9.76
CA GLN A 600 3.79 21.15 11.09
C GLN A 600 4.86 22.24 10.99
N ASN A 601 5.92 22.01 10.20
CA ASN A 601 6.97 23.00 9.98
C ASN A 601 6.43 24.29 9.38
N ASN A 602 5.64 24.19 8.30
CA ASN A 602 5.14 25.36 7.59
C ASN A 602 4.16 26.18 8.44
N LEU A 603 3.27 25.52 9.20
CA LEU A 603 2.39 26.21 10.14
C LEU A 603 3.18 26.87 11.26
N GLY A 604 4.22 26.21 11.78
CA GLY A 604 5.09 26.76 12.80
C GLY A 604 5.78 28.04 12.33
N VAL A 605 6.36 28.03 11.14
CA VAL A 605 6.99 29.21 10.51
C VAL A 605 5.96 30.33 10.32
N LEU A 606 4.78 30.02 9.82
CA LEU A 606 3.71 31.02 9.64
C LEU A 606 3.29 31.66 10.96
N LEU A 607 3.12 30.86 12.02
CA LEU A 607 2.74 31.36 13.34
C LEU A 607 3.83 32.28 13.94
N VAL A 608 5.09 31.91 13.78
CA VAL A 608 6.22 32.79 14.17
C VAL A 608 6.17 34.10 13.45
N GLN A 609 5.93 34.13 12.13
CA GLN A 609 5.77 35.37 11.37
C GLN A 609 4.58 36.22 11.80
N GLN A 610 3.51 35.59 12.27
CA GLN A 610 2.33 36.27 12.84
C GLN A 610 2.54 36.75 14.29
N GLY A 611 3.72 36.59 14.86
CA GLY A 611 4.04 36.93 16.24
C GLY A 611 3.51 35.95 17.30
N ARG A 612 2.93 34.82 16.89
CA ARG A 612 2.42 33.72 17.76
C ARG A 612 3.55 32.75 18.08
N LEU A 613 4.63 33.28 18.63
CA LEU A 613 5.92 32.59 18.76
C LEU A 613 5.81 31.26 19.55
N ALA A 614 5.13 31.28 20.72
CA ALA A 614 5.01 30.08 21.54
C ALA A 614 4.27 28.94 20.84
N GLU A 615 3.22 29.25 20.09
CA GLU A 615 2.47 28.26 19.31
C GLU A 615 3.31 27.74 18.13
N GLY A 616 4.02 28.63 17.44
CA GLY A 616 4.91 28.27 16.36
C GLY A 616 5.98 27.28 16.79
N VAL A 617 6.61 27.51 17.97
CA VAL A 617 7.63 26.60 18.51
C VAL A 617 7.05 25.21 18.79
N VAL A 618 5.80 25.10 19.27
CA VAL A 618 5.15 23.78 19.49
C VAL A 618 5.07 22.98 18.18
N HIS A 619 4.61 23.62 17.09
CA HIS A 619 4.51 22.97 15.79
C HIS A 619 5.89 22.63 15.20
N LEU A 620 6.88 23.50 15.34
CA LEU A 620 8.25 23.24 14.88
C LEU A 620 8.91 22.08 15.64
N ARG A 621 8.70 22.00 16.98
CA ARG A 621 9.17 20.85 17.77
C ARG A 621 8.52 19.56 17.33
N GLU A 622 7.22 19.56 17.01
CA GLU A 622 6.52 18.40 16.49
C GLU A 622 7.06 17.98 15.11
N ALA A 623 7.35 18.92 14.21
CA ALA A 623 7.99 18.62 12.92
C ALA A 623 9.34 17.92 13.11
N VAL A 624 10.20 18.43 13.99
CA VAL A 624 11.51 17.81 14.32
C VAL A 624 11.33 16.46 14.99
N ARG A 625 10.31 16.28 15.85
CA ARG A 625 10.01 14.99 16.48
C ARG A 625 9.60 13.95 15.43
N LEU A 626 8.81 14.33 14.43
CA LEU A 626 8.33 13.45 13.37
C LEU A 626 9.46 13.05 12.41
N VAL A 627 10.32 14.00 12.03
CA VAL A 627 11.46 13.78 11.14
C VAL A 627 12.74 14.39 11.74
N PRO A 628 13.40 13.66 12.67
CA PRO A 628 14.58 14.19 13.37
C PRO A 628 15.78 14.53 12.47
N GLY A 629 15.81 13.99 11.25
CA GLY A 629 16.86 14.26 10.26
C GLY A 629 16.61 15.47 9.35
N ASP A 630 15.44 16.12 9.45
CA ASP A 630 15.12 17.26 8.60
C ASP A 630 15.83 18.55 9.09
N ALA A 631 16.88 18.89 8.37
CA ALA A 631 17.73 20.05 8.70
C ALA A 631 17.01 21.39 8.51
N GLU A 632 15.94 21.47 7.71
CA GLU A 632 15.14 22.69 7.53
C GLU A 632 14.25 22.94 8.76
N SER A 633 13.52 21.94 9.21
CA SER A 633 12.69 22.03 10.41
C SER A 633 13.53 22.32 11.67
N GLN A 634 14.72 21.70 11.79
CA GLN A 634 15.65 22.00 12.88
C GLN A 634 16.13 23.46 12.83
N TYR A 635 16.47 23.98 11.64
CA TYR A 635 16.88 25.36 11.47
C TYR A 635 15.76 26.32 11.86
N ASN A 636 14.56 26.10 11.36
CA ASN A 636 13.39 26.94 11.67
C ASN A 636 13.07 26.93 13.17
N LEU A 637 13.19 25.77 13.82
CA LEU A 637 13.04 25.68 15.28
C LEU A 637 14.10 26.48 16.01
N ALA A 638 15.36 26.36 15.62
CA ALA A 638 16.46 27.08 16.27
C ALA A 638 16.32 28.63 16.10
N VAL A 639 15.89 29.09 14.92
CA VAL A 639 15.58 30.49 14.70
C VAL A 639 14.41 30.96 15.58
N ALA A 640 13.35 30.18 15.68
CA ALA A 640 12.21 30.49 16.55
C ALA A 640 12.62 30.52 18.04
N LEU A 641 13.49 29.58 18.47
CA LEU A 641 14.05 29.58 19.83
C LEU A 641 14.92 30.81 20.11
N ASN A 642 15.74 31.27 19.13
CA ASN A 642 16.44 32.55 19.27
C ASN A 642 15.48 33.71 19.51
N GLN A 643 14.35 33.77 18.81
CA GLN A 643 13.33 34.79 19.03
C GLN A 643 12.61 34.64 20.37
N GLN A 644 12.54 33.42 20.92
CA GLN A 644 11.97 33.12 22.23
C GLN A 644 12.98 33.35 23.37
N GLU A 645 14.20 33.71 23.05
CA GLU A 645 15.35 33.89 23.95
C GLU A 645 15.81 32.56 24.65
N ASP A 646 15.46 31.41 24.04
CA ASP A 646 15.97 30.12 24.50
C ASP A 646 17.30 29.80 23.80
N TRP A 647 18.35 30.54 24.25
CA TRP A 647 19.65 30.53 23.60
C TRP A 647 20.39 29.20 23.71
N GLU A 648 20.22 28.47 24.83
CA GLU A 648 20.88 27.17 25.04
C GLU A 648 20.38 26.13 24.04
N GLU A 649 19.06 25.96 23.91
CA GLU A 649 18.49 24.98 22.99
C GLU A 649 18.79 25.37 21.52
N ALA A 650 18.68 26.65 21.19
CA ALA A 650 19.00 27.15 19.85
C ALA A 650 20.47 26.88 19.47
N ALA A 651 21.42 27.23 20.34
CA ALA A 651 22.83 26.98 20.11
C ALA A 651 23.16 25.49 19.94
N ALA A 652 22.53 24.62 20.75
CA ALA A 652 22.70 23.18 20.64
C ALA A 652 22.20 22.62 19.29
N ILE A 653 21.10 23.15 18.75
CA ILE A 653 20.60 22.78 17.43
C ILE A 653 21.53 23.29 16.32
N PHE A 654 21.94 24.57 16.36
CA PHE A 654 22.85 25.13 15.37
C PHE A 654 24.21 24.42 15.38
N ALA A 655 24.73 24.03 16.53
CA ALA A 655 25.98 23.27 16.64
C ALA A 655 25.92 21.94 15.90
N ARG A 656 24.77 21.27 15.91
CA ARG A 656 24.53 20.02 15.17
C ARG A 656 24.39 20.27 13.66
N LEU A 657 23.79 21.39 13.25
CA LEU A 657 23.56 21.71 11.84
C LEU A 657 24.80 22.25 11.12
N ALA A 658 25.64 23.03 11.81
CA ALA A 658 26.76 23.76 11.21
C ALA A 658 27.77 22.88 10.46
N PRO A 659 28.14 21.67 10.91
CA PRO A 659 29.01 20.78 10.14
C PRO A 659 28.44 20.35 8.79
N GLY A 660 27.14 20.15 8.69
CA GLY A 660 26.45 19.74 7.47
C GLY A 660 26.13 20.92 6.52
N ARG A 661 26.18 22.16 7.02
CA ARG A 661 25.88 23.40 6.27
C ARG A 661 27.01 24.45 6.39
N PRO A 662 28.26 24.08 6.01
CA PRO A 662 29.42 24.96 6.23
C PRO A 662 29.40 26.23 5.40
N SER A 663 28.58 26.32 4.36
CA SER A 663 28.44 27.49 3.47
C SER A 663 27.16 28.30 3.67
N ASP A 664 26.40 28.02 4.76
CA ASP A 664 25.17 28.72 5.06
C ASP A 664 25.45 29.97 5.95
N ALA A 665 25.54 31.11 5.31
CA ALA A 665 25.85 32.38 5.99
C ALA A 665 24.79 32.77 7.04
N LYS A 666 23.50 32.52 6.76
CA LYS A 666 22.40 32.81 7.68
C LYS A 666 22.47 31.96 8.93
N LEU A 667 22.72 30.65 8.76
CA LEU A 667 22.91 29.74 9.89
C LEU A 667 24.04 30.21 10.81
N HIS A 668 25.17 30.59 10.23
CA HIS A 668 26.29 31.10 11.03
C HIS A 668 25.98 32.43 11.74
N CYS A 669 25.19 33.31 11.11
CA CYS A 669 24.74 34.55 11.75
C CYS A 669 23.84 34.25 12.97
N GLU A 670 22.83 33.41 12.82
CA GLU A 670 21.91 33.01 13.87
C GLU A 670 22.60 32.24 15.02
N PHE A 671 23.53 31.34 14.67
CA PHE A 671 24.35 30.67 15.65
C PHE A 671 25.24 31.62 16.44
N GLY A 672 25.86 32.60 15.77
CA GLY A 672 26.61 33.65 16.44
C GLY A 672 25.76 34.46 17.39
N LEU A 673 24.49 34.72 17.08
CA LEU A 673 23.54 35.42 17.93
C LEU A 673 23.29 34.63 19.24
N ALA A 674 22.97 33.35 19.13
CA ALA A 674 22.75 32.48 20.30
C ALA A 674 23.99 32.43 21.20
N LEU A 675 25.18 32.22 20.60
CA LEU A 675 26.46 32.16 21.33
C LEU A 675 26.80 33.49 22.02
N ALA A 676 26.52 34.64 21.39
CA ALA A 676 26.76 35.95 21.99
C ALA A 676 25.91 36.16 23.25
N HIS A 677 24.63 35.75 23.18
CA HIS A 677 23.73 35.83 24.35
C HIS A 677 24.13 34.86 25.47
N LEU A 678 24.76 33.77 25.17
CA LEU A 678 25.33 32.81 26.15
C LEU A 678 26.70 33.27 26.71
N GLY A 679 27.21 34.42 26.27
CA GLY A 679 28.50 34.95 26.71
C GLY A 679 29.72 34.26 26.08
N GLN A 680 29.50 33.38 25.10
CA GLN A 680 30.53 32.66 24.34
C GLN A 680 31.07 33.54 23.21
N THR A 681 31.66 34.69 23.59
CA THR A 681 32.01 35.77 22.68
C THR A 681 33.01 35.37 21.60
N ARG A 682 34.00 34.56 21.92
CA ARG A 682 35.01 34.10 20.95
C ARG A 682 34.38 33.29 19.82
N GLU A 683 33.55 32.33 20.18
CA GLU A 683 32.82 31.46 19.25
C GLU A 683 31.83 32.29 18.42
N ALA A 684 31.08 33.21 19.06
CA ALA A 684 30.15 34.12 18.39
C ALA A 684 30.85 34.93 17.30
N MET A 685 32.00 35.58 17.64
CA MET A 685 32.80 36.34 16.68
C MET A 685 33.28 35.49 15.52
N SER A 686 33.70 34.25 15.81
CA SER A 686 34.12 33.26 14.76
C SER A 686 32.99 32.98 13.77
N HIS A 687 31.77 32.75 14.27
CA HIS A 687 30.61 32.48 13.45
C HIS A 687 30.15 33.71 12.65
N TYR A 688 30.09 34.88 13.24
CA TYR A 688 29.81 36.13 12.48
C TYR A 688 30.86 36.39 11.41
N ALA A 689 32.15 36.25 11.73
CA ALA A 689 33.22 36.39 10.75
C ALA A 689 33.13 35.34 9.63
N ARG A 690 32.66 34.15 9.94
CA ARG A 690 32.40 33.12 8.91
C ARG A 690 31.20 33.51 8.03
N ALA A 691 30.11 33.99 8.62
CA ALA A 691 28.95 34.50 7.88
C ALA A 691 29.36 35.61 6.89
N LEU A 692 30.18 36.58 7.34
CA LEU A 692 30.67 37.68 6.52
C LEU A 692 31.70 37.24 5.45
N ARG A 693 32.47 36.20 5.66
CA ARG A 693 33.31 35.62 4.61
C ARG A 693 32.49 34.96 3.50
N LEU A 694 31.35 34.37 3.85
CA LEU A 694 30.45 33.74 2.88
C LEU A 694 29.59 34.75 2.15
N GLN A 695 29.12 35.77 2.88
CA GLN A 695 28.29 36.86 2.38
C GLN A 695 28.72 38.19 3.09
N PRO A 696 29.53 39.02 2.45
CA PRO A 696 30.14 40.20 3.08
C PRO A 696 29.14 41.29 3.54
N ASP A 697 27.98 41.33 2.94
CA ASP A 697 26.99 42.41 3.13
C ASP A 697 25.75 41.89 3.94
N ILE A 698 25.98 41.19 5.06
CA ILE A 698 24.92 40.85 6.04
C ILE A 698 24.92 41.92 7.11
N PRO A 699 23.95 42.90 7.11
CA PRO A 699 23.95 44.02 8.04
C PRO A 699 23.94 43.59 9.49
N GLU A 700 23.17 42.51 9.83
CA GLU A 700 23.04 41.98 11.18
C GLU A 700 24.37 41.44 11.70
N ALA A 701 25.08 40.67 10.89
CA ALA A 701 26.38 40.11 11.27
C ALA A 701 27.46 41.19 11.43
N LEU A 702 27.47 42.23 10.54
CA LEU A 702 28.34 43.39 10.62
C LEU A 702 28.06 44.19 11.92
N GLU A 703 26.80 44.43 12.21
CA GLU A 703 26.38 45.20 13.40
C GLU A 703 26.79 44.45 14.69
N ARG A 704 26.48 43.15 14.78
CA ARG A 704 26.79 42.36 15.98
C ARG A 704 28.29 42.22 16.22
N LEU A 705 29.05 41.96 15.16
CA LEU A 705 30.51 41.89 15.27
C LEU A 705 31.12 43.26 15.65
N ALA A 706 30.61 44.34 15.04
CA ALA A 706 31.02 45.70 15.36
C ALA A 706 30.67 46.10 16.80
N TRP A 707 29.47 45.69 17.29
CA TRP A 707 29.05 45.94 18.66
C TRP A 707 30.00 45.27 19.66
N ILE A 708 30.31 43.98 19.48
CA ILE A 708 31.28 43.26 20.31
C ILE A 708 32.65 43.96 20.25
N ALA A 709 33.14 44.28 19.06
CA ALA A 709 34.44 44.93 18.88
C ALA A 709 34.53 46.39 19.45
N ALA A 710 33.38 47.02 19.71
CA ALA A 710 33.30 48.33 20.32
C ALA A 710 33.06 48.30 21.84
N THR A 711 32.31 47.33 22.34
CA THR A 711 31.70 47.43 23.69
C THR A 711 32.06 46.30 24.64
N ASP A 712 32.67 45.15 24.19
CA ASP A 712 33.01 44.05 25.09
C ASP A 712 33.92 44.53 26.24
N PRO A 713 33.62 44.16 27.47
CA PRO A 713 34.46 44.56 28.62
C PRO A 713 35.89 44.01 28.52
N ARG A 714 36.12 42.89 27.86
CA ARG A 714 37.44 42.28 27.69
C ARG A 714 38.23 42.93 26.55
N PRO A 715 39.44 43.46 26.82
CA PRO A 715 40.19 44.19 25.79
C PRO A 715 40.54 43.39 24.56
N GLU A 716 40.75 42.07 24.68
CA GLU A 716 41.14 41.18 23.60
C GLU A 716 40.08 41.04 22.49
N PHE A 717 38.84 41.42 22.74
CA PHE A 717 37.76 41.39 21.76
C PHE A 717 37.49 42.72 21.12
N ARG A 718 38.16 43.82 21.59
CA ARG A 718 37.92 45.17 21.10
C ARG A 718 38.90 45.55 20.00
N ASN A 719 38.35 46.22 19.00
CA ASN A 719 39.11 46.89 17.92
C ASN A 719 38.26 48.00 17.34
N GLY A 720 38.45 49.23 17.87
CA GLY A 720 37.68 50.40 17.50
C GLY A 720 37.76 50.74 16.01
N LYS A 721 38.90 50.55 15.35
CA LYS A 721 39.07 50.81 13.92
C LYS A 721 38.23 49.88 13.07
N GLU A 722 38.30 48.61 13.32
CA GLU A 722 37.51 47.60 12.60
C GLU A 722 36.02 47.71 12.92
N ALA A 723 35.68 48.01 14.20
CA ALA A 723 34.29 48.26 14.62
C ALA A 723 33.66 49.41 13.82
N VAL A 724 34.42 50.53 13.60
CA VAL A 724 33.93 51.64 12.80
C VAL A 724 33.68 51.24 11.36
N ASN A 725 34.60 50.52 10.73
CA ASN A 725 34.43 50.07 9.35
C ASN A 725 33.19 49.16 9.17
N MET A 726 33.01 48.20 10.05
CA MET A 726 31.85 47.29 10.02
C MET A 726 30.54 48.00 10.30
N ALA A 727 30.49 48.85 11.36
CA ALA A 727 29.30 49.61 11.70
C ALA A 727 28.91 50.65 10.62
N GLN A 728 29.89 51.30 9.98
CA GLN A 728 29.63 52.17 8.85
C GLN A 728 28.99 51.41 7.69
N ARG A 729 29.58 50.26 7.33
CA ARG A 729 29.03 49.40 6.26
C ARG A 729 27.62 48.95 6.57
N ALA A 730 27.35 48.51 7.81
CA ALA A 730 26.01 48.11 8.25
C ALA A 730 25.01 49.27 8.13
N CYS A 731 25.42 50.51 8.51
CA CYS A 731 24.60 51.69 8.37
C CYS A 731 24.33 52.08 6.91
N GLU A 732 25.32 51.94 6.03
CA GLU A 732 25.14 52.17 4.58
C GLU A 732 24.13 51.20 3.98
N LEU A 733 24.27 49.91 4.26
CA LEU A 733 23.38 48.87 3.77
C LEU A 733 21.93 49.07 4.26
N THR A 734 21.74 49.62 5.45
CA THR A 734 20.40 49.86 6.04
C THR A 734 19.90 51.28 5.78
N GLY A 735 20.62 52.07 4.97
CA GLY A 735 20.25 53.45 4.63
C GLY A 735 20.25 54.43 5.82
N ARG A 736 20.94 54.09 6.92
CA ARG A 736 21.02 54.88 8.17
C ARG A 736 19.67 55.20 8.83
N LYS A 737 18.66 54.32 8.61
CA LYS A 737 17.28 54.52 9.08
C LYS A 737 16.96 53.77 10.35
N GLN A 738 17.89 53.02 10.91
CA GLN A 738 17.68 52.21 12.10
C GLN A 738 18.54 52.66 13.26
N ALA A 739 17.92 52.97 14.38
CA ALA A 739 18.56 53.48 15.57
C ALA A 739 19.64 52.52 16.12
N GLN A 740 19.42 51.22 16.09
CA GLN A 740 20.34 50.21 16.57
C GLN A 740 21.70 50.28 15.85
N TYR A 741 21.70 50.36 14.52
CA TYR A 741 22.94 50.40 13.74
C TYR A 741 23.73 51.72 13.96
N LEU A 742 23.00 52.82 14.13
CA LEU A 742 23.62 54.10 14.48
C LEU A 742 24.20 54.11 15.91
N ALA A 743 23.52 53.45 16.87
CA ALA A 743 24.04 53.30 18.23
C ALA A 743 25.35 52.46 18.21
N THR A 744 25.39 51.39 17.43
CA THR A 744 26.61 50.57 17.24
C THR A 744 27.73 51.41 16.60
N LEU A 745 27.43 52.24 15.62
CA LEU A 745 28.41 53.15 14.99
C LEU A 745 28.90 54.18 16.01
N ALA A 746 28.04 54.74 16.84
CA ALA A 746 28.43 55.71 17.88
C ALA A 746 29.35 55.03 18.93
N ALA A 747 29.03 53.81 19.37
CA ALA A 747 29.90 53.06 20.28
C ALA A 747 31.25 52.74 19.64
N ALA A 748 31.27 52.40 18.34
CA ALA A 748 32.48 52.14 17.58
C ALA A 748 33.37 53.39 17.45
N TYR A 749 32.80 54.57 17.17
CA TYR A 749 33.52 55.84 17.17
C TYR A 749 34.12 56.17 18.54
N ALA A 750 33.36 55.92 19.63
CA ALA A 750 33.84 56.13 20.98
C ALA A 750 35.05 55.23 21.30
N GLU A 751 35.00 53.94 20.94
CA GLU A 751 36.12 53.00 21.13
C GLU A 751 37.35 53.39 20.28
N ALA A 752 37.12 53.97 19.10
CA ALA A 752 38.18 54.49 18.25
C ALA A 752 38.69 55.86 18.71
N GLY A 753 38.24 56.47 19.84
CA GLY A 753 38.62 57.75 20.37
C GLY A 753 38.00 58.93 19.62
N ARG A 754 37.07 58.75 18.72
CA ARG A 754 36.42 59.75 17.85
C ARG A 754 35.14 60.24 18.55
N PHE A 755 35.29 60.87 19.70
CA PHE A 755 34.17 61.34 20.54
C PHE A 755 33.25 62.40 19.89
N PRO A 756 33.70 63.35 19.10
CA PRO A 756 32.78 64.29 18.45
C PRO A 756 31.80 63.56 17.49
N GLU A 757 32.30 62.62 16.68
CA GLU A 757 31.45 61.85 15.80
C GLU A 757 30.56 60.88 16.57
N ALA A 758 31.05 60.27 17.67
CA ALA A 758 30.25 59.41 18.55
C ALA A 758 29.06 60.21 19.15
N VAL A 759 29.24 61.40 19.65
CA VAL A 759 28.19 62.28 20.21
C VAL A 759 27.13 62.60 19.16
N SER A 760 27.55 63.03 17.97
CA SER A 760 26.65 63.37 16.85
C SER A 760 25.81 62.15 16.42
N THR A 761 26.46 61.00 16.28
CA THR A 761 25.80 59.80 15.83
C THR A 761 24.86 59.19 16.91
N ALA A 762 25.26 59.18 18.18
CA ALA A 762 24.42 58.76 19.29
C ALA A 762 23.16 59.65 19.46
N GLY A 763 23.32 61.03 19.33
CA GLY A 763 22.17 61.92 19.35
C GLY A 763 21.19 61.69 18.19
N THR A 764 21.72 61.32 17.01
CA THR A 764 20.87 60.92 15.87
C THR A 764 20.16 59.63 16.11
N ALA A 765 20.83 58.60 16.71
CA ALA A 765 20.23 57.32 17.06
C ALA A 765 19.12 57.46 18.09
N GLU A 766 19.35 58.27 19.16
CA GLU A 766 18.38 58.56 20.19
C GLU A 766 17.11 59.20 19.63
N LYS A 767 17.29 60.27 18.81
CA LYS A 767 16.18 60.93 18.16
C LYS A 767 15.40 60.01 17.26
N LEU A 768 16.07 59.18 16.45
CA LEU A 768 15.43 58.23 15.54
C LEU A 768 14.64 57.17 16.31
N ALA A 769 15.17 56.68 17.43
CA ALA A 769 14.49 55.72 18.30
C ALA A 769 13.25 56.33 18.97
N ALA A 770 13.37 57.61 19.42
CA ALA A 770 12.28 58.35 20.03
C ALA A 770 11.15 58.61 19.03
N ASP A 771 11.49 59.10 17.82
CA ASP A 771 10.56 59.38 16.73
C ASP A 771 9.82 58.11 16.27
N ALA A 772 10.47 56.93 16.36
CA ALA A 772 9.89 55.62 16.07
C ALA A 772 9.13 55.02 17.27
N GLY A 773 9.04 55.70 18.42
CA GLY A 773 8.36 55.18 19.62
C GLY A 773 9.09 54.03 20.32
N GLN A 774 10.34 53.75 20.01
CA GLN A 774 11.16 52.68 20.56
C GLN A 774 11.77 53.07 21.92
N LYS A 775 10.98 53.09 22.96
CA LYS A 775 11.35 53.65 24.30
C LYS A 775 12.63 53.03 24.89
N GLU A 776 12.78 51.73 24.84
CA GLU A 776 13.96 51.05 25.36
C GLU A 776 15.22 51.35 24.55
N MET A 777 15.11 51.37 23.23
CA MET A 777 16.21 51.76 22.37
C MET A 777 16.59 53.22 22.54
N ALA A 778 15.62 54.14 22.66
CA ALA A 778 15.88 55.53 22.95
C ALA A 778 16.60 55.71 24.28
N ALA A 779 16.19 55.00 25.34
CA ALA A 779 16.89 54.99 26.64
C ALA A 779 18.33 54.47 26.52
N LYS A 780 18.54 53.35 25.78
CA LYS A 780 19.89 52.80 25.53
C LYS A 780 20.77 53.80 24.75
N CYS A 781 20.22 54.46 23.73
CA CYS A 781 20.93 55.50 22.98
C CYS A 781 21.24 56.75 23.84
N GLY A 782 20.33 57.18 24.73
CA GLY A 782 20.54 58.25 25.66
C GLY A 782 21.67 57.98 26.66
N ASN A 783 21.69 56.80 27.25
CA ASN A 783 22.78 56.37 28.14
C ASN A 783 24.14 56.31 27.43
N LEU A 784 24.15 55.82 26.18
CA LEU A 784 25.32 55.83 25.30
C LEU A 784 25.77 57.29 25.03
N LEU A 785 24.82 58.18 24.72
CA LEU A 785 25.12 59.61 24.44
C LEU A 785 25.74 60.27 25.66
N GLU A 786 25.27 60.04 26.88
CA GLU A 786 25.87 60.56 28.09
C GLU A 786 27.28 60.07 28.36
N ALA A 787 27.51 58.77 28.15
CA ALA A 787 28.83 58.16 28.25
C ALA A 787 29.84 58.83 27.28
N VAL A 788 29.46 58.95 26.00
CA VAL A 788 30.36 59.53 24.97
C VAL A 788 30.56 61.03 25.12
N LYS A 789 29.58 61.83 25.65
CA LYS A 789 29.74 63.22 26.05
C LYS A 789 30.79 63.35 27.14
N SER A 790 30.91 62.39 28.05
CA SER A 790 31.94 62.34 29.09
C SER A 790 33.29 61.83 28.59
N SER A 791 33.48 61.68 27.30
CA SER A 791 34.65 61.08 26.65
C SER A 791 34.98 59.64 27.17
N LYS A 792 33.96 58.89 27.49
CA LYS A 792 34.09 57.45 27.98
C LYS A 792 33.53 56.53 26.94
N PRO A 793 34.32 55.56 26.51
CA PRO A 793 33.79 54.49 25.66
C PRO A 793 32.72 53.69 26.43
N TRP A 794 31.64 53.32 25.73
CA TRP A 794 30.60 52.47 26.29
C TRP A 794 31.12 51.05 26.55
N ARG A 795 30.79 50.50 27.71
CA ARG A 795 31.06 49.08 27.98
C ARG A 795 29.78 48.35 28.31
N GLU A 796 29.56 47.23 27.64
CA GLU A 796 28.42 46.38 27.91
C GLU A 796 28.61 45.69 29.27
N THR A 797 27.65 45.81 30.13
CA THR A 797 27.69 45.10 31.42
C THR A 797 27.54 43.61 31.14
N PRO A 798 28.43 42.74 31.60
CA PRO A 798 28.27 41.32 31.38
C PRO A 798 26.93 40.89 32.00
N LYS A 799 26.02 40.30 31.19
CA LYS A 799 24.88 39.55 31.74
C LYS A 799 25.47 38.45 32.63
N ALA A 800 25.10 38.44 33.91
CA ALA A 800 25.47 37.33 34.76
C ALA A 800 25.00 36.00 34.09
N PRO A 801 25.81 34.95 34.08
CA PRO A 801 25.37 33.65 33.56
C PRO A 801 24.07 33.28 34.26
N ALA A 802 23.04 32.95 33.50
CA ALA A 802 21.74 32.50 34.01
C ALA A 802 22.02 31.36 35.02
N GLY A 803 21.80 31.66 36.30
CA GLY A 803 22.12 30.76 37.36
C GLY A 803 21.39 29.43 37.16
N GLY A 804 22.14 28.38 37.10
CA GLY A 804 21.60 27.05 37.13
C GLY A 804 20.66 26.88 38.29
N SER A 805 19.40 26.63 38.02
CA SER A 805 18.44 26.18 39.05
C SER A 805 18.96 24.88 39.63
N PRO A 806 19.06 24.74 40.99
CA PRO A 806 19.48 23.50 41.56
C PRO A 806 18.44 22.42 41.23
N SER A 807 18.84 21.38 40.51
CA SER A 807 18.07 20.17 40.29
C SER A 807 17.57 19.65 41.64
N SER A 808 16.28 19.83 41.91
CA SER A 808 15.60 19.07 42.95
C SER A 808 15.42 17.63 42.45
N ARG A 809 15.95 16.74 43.20
CA ARG A 809 15.95 15.29 43.07
C ARG A 809 14.62 14.66 42.75
#